data_dcd56d82746bc39592aca2a2e031611e
#
_entry.id   dcd56d82746bc39592aca2a2e031611e
#
_cell.length_a   1.000
_cell.length_b   1.000
_cell.length_c   1.000
_cell.angle_alpha   90.00
_cell.angle_beta   90.00
_cell.angle_gamma   90.00
#
_symmetry.space_group_name_H-M   'P 1'
#
loop_
_entity.id
_entity.type
_entity.pdbx_description
1 polymer ?
#
loop_
_entity_poly.entity_id
_entity_poly.type
_entity_poly.pdbx_seq_one_letter_code
_entity_poly.pdbx_strand_id
1 'polypeptide(L)'
;LHKMKNSHKKIALIFHNYPAKNSNIGSASGLDTMESAIRLMKRMKEDGYTIDFIPETTEKFIELMTSHATNDISMMTEKQAEECQKLSAKDYVEFFHTLGADAQKKMEEEWGKAPGDVMISEKGNILVPGTMDGNMFLTVQPSRQYGMDPSKAYHDPYIAPTHQYLAFYYWLRHVWKADAVIHMGTHGNLEWLPGKSVGLDEESYPDIALGDLPNVYPYHMTITGEGMIAKRRASGCLIGYMPAPVADAGAYDEIEELEKTLDEYAHQKETGNGAEDMKPTLLDLVKKAKLDQDLPYKEGDDFDAYLSDVHNYIEELKDSEVHVGLHILGQPLEGDLLTDGILQLLRLSNDKVPSIYDLWAEKYHTTLDTIQSRSAEVDEEMKCTYGELMSRIRKETKTVIKAVQDGGFTKEAVSKALSLPEAAGEKEWKDKLEALLHFVTDEIYPRLERTGEEMDHTLDALDGRYVEPGPSGSPNAGGVSLLPSGRNFYGVDPRTLPSPTGWQLGVKLGDKMIEKFIADQGKYPENIGMVLWSGPNMRSSGQDIAEFLYMLGIRPRWQKGSLKVSDLEVIPLSELKRPRIDVTGRISGLFRDTLPQLAELMDKAVLLAASQDESDEDNFVRKHVKEDTKIMEDEGVDADDAWRNAAFRIFGDAPGTYGAGVNTVLDSKNWQNEDDLANVYVRWGGHVFGGGNRGVFKPELFKKRLSSLDLTVKNEENHESNILSSDDYNAFHGGMIAAVKSLGGKTPESYVGDSTNRSSVGVKTVQEEMKRVFRSESMNPKFIEGLMKHGYKGATDLANRLSISFQWDATSGVMDDWMYEQYAKKYALDPKMQQWMKKVNPWALQNMAETLLEADQRKMWNAGDEMKEELQQLYLSVEGELEDDGDDDE
;
A
#
# COMPACT_ATOMS: atom_id res chain seq x y z
N LEU A 1 -26.87 -10.57 -19.87
CA LEU A 1 -26.14 -11.71 -19.25
C LEU A 1 -27.10 -12.80 -18.75
N HIS A 2 -28.07 -12.45 -17.89
CA HIS A 2 -28.95 -13.46 -17.21
C HIS A 2 -29.71 -14.41 -18.12
N LYS A 3 -30.10 -13.99 -19.34
CA LYS A 3 -30.85 -14.81 -20.29
C LYS A 3 -29.97 -15.53 -21.30
N MET A 4 -28.66 -15.29 -21.29
CA MET A 4 -27.72 -15.84 -22.24
C MET A 4 -27.09 -17.12 -21.68
N LYS A 5 -26.95 -18.15 -22.53
CA LYS A 5 -26.22 -19.36 -22.15
C LYS A 5 -24.72 -19.06 -22.02
N ASN A 6 -24.07 -19.65 -21.04
CA ASN A 6 -22.63 -19.43 -20.79
C ASN A 6 -21.77 -19.75 -22.03
N SER A 7 -22.14 -20.79 -22.81
CA SER A 7 -21.44 -21.15 -24.05
C SER A 7 -21.47 -20.08 -25.16
N HIS A 8 -22.35 -19.08 -25.05
CA HIS A 8 -22.48 -18.03 -26.04
C HIS A 8 -21.88 -16.69 -25.54
N LYS A 9 -21.59 -16.57 -24.26
CA LYS A 9 -21.05 -15.34 -23.69
C LYS A 9 -19.61 -15.12 -24.13
N LYS A 10 -19.32 -13.90 -24.56
CA LYS A 10 -17.98 -13.42 -24.89
C LYS A 10 -17.43 -12.59 -23.73
N ILE A 11 -16.40 -13.10 -23.08
CA ILE A 11 -15.84 -12.50 -21.88
C ILE A 11 -14.40 -12.09 -22.14
N ALA A 12 -14.10 -10.80 -21.92
CA ALA A 12 -12.71 -10.34 -21.93
C ALA A 12 -12.14 -10.40 -20.51
N LEU A 13 -11.02 -11.13 -20.34
CA LEU A 13 -10.23 -11.16 -19.12
C LEU A 13 -9.04 -10.20 -19.33
N ILE A 14 -9.09 -9.06 -18.65
CA ILE A 14 -8.18 -7.94 -18.83
C ILE A 14 -7.27 -7.85 -17.62
N PHE A 15 -5.97 -8.09 -17.80
CA PHE A 15 -4.98 -7.95 -16.74
C PHE A 15 -4.47 -6.51 -16.64
N HIS A 16 -4.33 -6.01 -15.43
CA HIS A 16 -3.63 -4.76 -15.21
C HIS A 16 -2.13 -4.94 -15.54
N ASN A 17 -1.53 -3.90 -16.13
CA ASN A 17 -0.13 -3.89 -16.50
C ASN A 17 0.44 -2.48 -16.31
N TYR A 18 1.04 -2.23 -15.15
CA TYR A 18 1.65 -0.94 -14.84
C TYR A 18 2.95 -1.11 -14.04
N PRO A 19 4.02 -0.48 -14.48
CA PRO A 19 4.22 0.10 -15.81
C PRO A 19 4.02 -0.94 -16.92
N ALA A 20 3.73 -0.49 -18.17
CA ALA A 20 3.42 -1.36 -19.30
C ALA A 20 4.67 -2.09 -19.81
N LYS A 21 5.10 -3.10 -19.06
CA LYS A 21 6.27 -3.94 -19.32
C LYS A 21 5.90 -5.41 -19.16
N ASN A 22 6.60 -6.27 -19.88
CA ASN A 22 6.43 -7.73 -19.79
C ASN A 22 6.70 -8.29 -18.37
N SER A 23 7.45 -7.58 -17.53
CA SER A 23 7.68 -7.95 -16.13
C SER A 23 6.48 -7.76 -15.20
N ASN A 24 5.46 -6.98 -15.62
CA ASN A 24 4.40 -6.50 -14.72
C ASN A 24 2.97 -6.89 -15.17
N ILE A 25 2.82 -7.87 -16.04
CA ILE A 25 1.50 -8.35 -16.46
C ILE A 25 0.75 -8.93 -15.26
N GLY A 26 -0.45 -8.44 -15.02
CA GLY A 26 -1.27 -8.86 -13.88
C GLY A 26 -0.83 -8.23 -12.56
N SER A 27 -0.30 -7.02 -12.57
CA SER A 27 0.02 -6.27 -11.35
C SER A 27 -1.20 -6.18 -10.43
N ALA A 28 -1.08 -6.66 -9.21
CA ALA A 28 -2.13 -6.61 -8.20
C ALA A 28 -1.52 -6.65 -6.81
N SER A 29 -2.12 -5.94 -5.87
CA SER A 29 -1.69 -6.00 -4.48
C SER A 29 -2.10 -7.34 -3.86
N GLY A 30 -1.13 -8.12 -3.41
CA GLY A 30 -1.34 -9.33 -2.65
C GLY A 30 -2.02 -10.51 -3.37
N LEU A 31 -2.27 -10.42 -4.69
CA LEU A 31 -2.97 -11.44 -5.48
C LEU A 31 -2.03 -12.10 -6.49
N ASP A 32 -1.98 -13.41 -6.51
CA ASP A 32 -1.43 -14.18 -7.63
C ASP A 32 -2.45 -14.21 -8.78
N THR A 33 -2.34 -13.25 -9.67
CA THR A 33 -3.30 -13.06 -10.77
C THR A 33 -3.25 -14.16 -11.81
N MET A 34 -2.09 -14.75 -12.06
CA MET A 34 -1.90 -15.78 -13.07
C MET A 34 -2.54 -17.10 -12.62
N GLU A 35 -2.25 -17.57 -11.42
CA GLU A 35 -2.88 -18.76 -10.87
C GLU A 35 -4.39 -18.56 -10.65
N SER A 36 -4.77 -17.36 -10.21
CA SER A 36 -6.20 -16.99 -10.07
C SER A 36 -6.95 -17.07 -11.40
N ALA A 37 -6.33 -16.59 -12.48
CA ALA A 37 -6.92 -16.65 -13.81
C ALA A 37 -7.05 -18.08 -14.33
N ILE A 38 -6.03 -18.91 -14.16
CA ILE A 38 -6.09 -20.34 -14.55
C ILE A 38 -7.25 -21.04 -13.83
N ARG A 39 -7.41 -20.80 -12.54
CA ARG A 39 -8.52 -21.37 -11.74
C ARG A 39 -9.87 -20.83 -12.17
N LEU A 40 -9.97 -19.54 -12.45
CA LEU A 40 -11.19 -18.93 -12.97
C LEU A 40 -11.59 -19.54 -14.32
N MET A 41 -10.64 -19.68 -15.24
CA MET A 41 -10.89 -20.30 -16.55
C MET A 41 -11.36 -21.76 -16.42
N LYS A 42 -10.74 -22.54 -15.50
CA LYS A 42 -11.18 -23.93 -15.21
C LYS A 42 -12.64 -23.96 -14.73
N ARG A 43 -12.97 -23.11 -13.75
CA ARG A 43 -14.32 -23.03 -13.20
C ARG A 43 -15.32 -22.52 -14.22
N MET A 44 -14.98 -21.51 -15.03
CA MET A 44 -15.83 -21.05 -16.13
C MET A 44 -16.10 -22.17 -17.15
N LYS A 45 -15.09 -22.96 -17.52
CA LYS A 45 -15.25 -24.10 -18.43
C LYS A 45 -16.18 -25.15 -17.85
N GLU A 46 -16.06 -25.46 -16.56
CA GLU A 46 -16.98 -26.36 -15.83
C GLU A 46 -18.43 -25.86 -15.85
N ASP A 47 -18.60 -24.51 -15.73
CA ASP A 47 -19.91 -23.84 -15.79
C ASP A 47 -20.43 -23.64 -17.23
N GLY A 48 -19.77 -24.24 -18.24
CA GLY A 48 -20.22 -24.29 -19.62
C GLY A 48 -19.84 -23.10 -20.51
N TYR A 49 -18.88 -22.27 -20.11
CA TYR A 49 -18.28 -21.26 -20.99
C TYR A 49 -17.43 -21.93 -22.07
N THR A 50 -17.39 -21.36 -23.27
CA THR A 50 -16.59 -21.90 -24.38
C THR A 50 -15.15 -21.42 -24.22
N ILE A 51 -14.28 -22.30 -23.76
CA ILE A 51 -12.85 -22.11 -23.55
C ILE A 51 -12.14 -23.31 -24.18
N ASP A 52 -11.32 -23.07 -25.18
CA ASP A 52 -10.67 -24.15 -25.93
C ASP A 52 -9.47 -24.71 -25.19
N PHE A 53 -8.64 -23.83 -24.65
CA PHE A 53 -7.38 -24.15 -23.99
C PHE A 53 -7.31 -23.52 -22.60
N ILE A 54 -6.71 -24.23 -21.65
CA ILE A 54 -6.34 -23.69 -20.32
C ILE A 54 -4.88 -23.98 -20.09
N PRO A 55 -4.03 -22.96 -19.89
CA PRO A 55 -2.61 -23.14 -19.59
C PRO A 55 -2.42 -24.05 -18.35
N GLU A 56 -1.47 -24.98 -18.42
CA GLU A 56 -1.22 -25.92 -17.31
C GLU A 56 -0.49 -25.26 -16.15
N THR A 57 0.35 -24.25 -16.44
CA THR A 57 1.19 -23.52 -15.47
C THR A 57 1.15 -22.01 -15.73
N THR A 58 1.56 -21.25 -14.73
CA THR A 58 1.62 -19.78 -14.83
C THR A 58 2.66 -19.32 -15.85
N GLU A 59 3.77 -20.05 -16.01
CA GLU A 59 4.78 -19.77 -17.03
C GLU A 59 4.21 -19.92 -18.44
N LYS A 60 3.49 -21.02 -18.70
CA LYS A 60 2.79 -21.21 -19.98
C LYS A 60 1.70 -20.16 -20.24
N PHE A 61 1.10 -19.66 -19.17
CA PHE A 61 0.10 -18.60 -19.31
C PHE A 61 0.76 -17.27 -19.73
N ILE A 62 1.89 -16.91 -19.13
CA ILE A 62 2.67 -15.73 -19.53
C ILE A 62 3.20 -15.87 -20.95
N GLU A 63 3.74 -17.03 -21.32
CA GLU A 63 4.18 -17.32 -22.69
C GLU A 63 3.03 -17.11 -23.70
N LEU A 64 1.82 -17.63 -23.40
CA LEU A 64 0.65 -17.38 -24.22
C LEU A 64 0.29 -15.89 -24.32
N MET A 65 0.36 -15.16 -23.20
CA MET A 65 0.02 -13.73 -23.16
C MET A 65 1.03 -12.86 -23.94
N THR A 66 2.30 -13.23 -23.96
CA THR A 66 3.37 -12.45 -24.59
C THR A 66 3.70 -12.89 -26.03
N SER A 67 3.31 -14.10 -26.45
CA SER A 67 3.67 -14.65 -27.77
C SER A 67 2.95 -13.99 -28.96
N HIS A 68 1.74 -13.47 -28.76
CA HIS A 68 0.97 -12.90 -29.87
C HIS A 68 1.10 -11.39 -29.97
N ALA A 69 1.11 -10.68 -28.83
CA ALA A 69 1.37 -9.25 -28.77
C ALA A 69 1.54 -8.81 -27.31
N THR A 70 2.21 -7.70 -27.10
CA THR A 70 2.47 -7.14 -25.75
C THR A 70 2.12 -5.65 -25.73
N ASN A 71 1.84 -5.12 -24.53
CA ASN A 71 1.77 -3.68 -24.26
C ASN A 71 3.15 -3.05 -24.06
N ASP A 72 4.19 -3.85 -23.91
CA ASP A 72 5.57 -3.39 -23.83
C ASP A 72 6.09 -3.11 -25.27
N ILE A 73 6.01 -1.84 -25.66
CA ILE A 73 6.39 -1.42 -27.03
C ILE A 73 7.84 -1.79 -27.34
N SER A 74 8.72 -1.78 -26.32
CA SER A 74 10.13 -2.10 -26.50
C SER A 74 10.40 -3.58 -26.80
N MET A 75 9.45 -4.44 -26.45
CA MET A 75 9.51 -5.90 -26.61
C MET A 75 8.59 -6.42 -27.73
N MET A 76 7.90 -5.54 -28.47
CA MET A 76 6.98 -5.96 -29.54
C MET A 76 7.76 -6.23 -30.83
N THR A 77 7.66 -7.45 -31.34
CA THR A 77 8.21 -7.84 -32.64
C THR A 77 7.25 -7.50 -33.78
N GLU A 78 7.76 -7.41 -35.03
CA GLU A 78 6.94 -7.20 -36.24
C GLU A 78 5.92 -8.34 -36.42
N LYS A 79 6.31 -9.58 -36.17
CA LYS A 79 5.44 -10.76 -36.22
C LYS A 79 4.28 -10.66 -35.22
N GLN A 80 4.54 -10.29 -33.96
CA GLN A 80 3.50 -10.06 -32.96
C GLN A 80 2.55 -8.97 -33.41
N ALA A 81 3.05 -7.86 -33.95
CA ALA A 81 2.22 -6.78 -34.50
C ALA A 81 1.38 -7.24 -35.71
N GLU A 82 1.86 -8.16 -36.51
CA GLU A 82 1.09 -8.76 -37.61
C GLU A 82 -0.02 -9.70 -37.12
N GLU A 83 0.26 -10.50 -36.09
CA GLU A 83 -0.65 -11.55 -35.60
C GLU A 83 -1.73 -11.02 -34.64
N CYS A 84 -1.48 -9.92 -33.91
CA CYS A 84 -2.45 -9.39 -32.95
C CYS A 84 -3.73 -8.88 -33.60
N GLN A 85 -4.81 -8.73 -32.81
CA GLN A 85 -6.05 -8.14 -33.25
C GLN A 85 -5.83 -6.67 -33.66
N LYS A 86 -6.62 -6.18 -34.61
CA LYS A 86 -6.49 -4.82 -35.16
C LYS A 86 -7.85 -4.13 -35.26
N LEU A 87 -7.84 -2.83 -35.01
CA LEU A 87 -8.96 -1.95 -35.32
C LEU A 87 -8.60 -1.09 -36.56
N SER A 88 -9.49 -1.08 -37.54
CA SER A 88 -9.33 -0.19 -38.68
C SER A 88 -9.21 1.27 -38.24
N ALA A 89 -8.20 1.97 -38.74
CA ALA A 89 -8.03 3.40 -38.49
C ALA A 89 -9.28 4.19 -38.88
N LYS A 90 -9.93 3.81 -39.99
CA LYS A 90 -11.16 4.46 -40.45
C LYS A 90 -12.29 4.34 -39.43
N ASP A 91 -12.54 3.12 -38.91
CA ASP A 91 -13.63 2.88 -37.97
C ASP A 91 -13.37 3.61 -36.65
N TYR A 92 -12.11 3.66 -36.21
CA TYR A 92 -11.75 4.42 -35.02
C TYR A 92 -11.91 5.91 -35.20
N VAL A 93 -11.48 6.49 -36.35
CA VAL A 93 -11.63 7.93 -36.64
C VAL A 93 -13.10 8.30 -36.69
N GLU A 94 -13.96 7.48 -37.32
CA GLU A 94 -15.41 7.68 -37.33
C GLU A 94 -15.98 7.70 -35.90
N PHE A 95 -15.59 6.78 -35.05
CA PHE A 95 -15.96 6.76 -33.63
C PHE A 95 -15.42 7.97 -32.87
N PHE A 96 -14.14 8.29 -33.02
CA PHE A 96 -13.50 9.43 -32.35
C PHE A 96 -14.24 10.74 -32.57
N HIS A 97 -14.72 10.96 -33.79
CA HIS A 97 -15.51 12.18 -34.14
C HIS A 97 -16.93 12.18 -33.55
N THR A 98 -17.38 11.10 -32.91
CA THR A 98 -18.64 11.09 -32.15
C THR A 98 -18.48 11.52 -30.69
N LEU A 99 -17.26 11.64 -30.22
CA LEU A 99 -16.95 12.02 -28.84
C LEU A 99 -17.27 13.50 -28.59
N GLY A 100 -17.35 13.88 -27.31
CA GLY A 100 -17.47 15.27 -26.92
C GLY A 100 -16.31 16.13 -27.44
N ALA A 101 -16.59 17.40 -27.69
CA ALA A 101 -15.60 18.29 -28.33
C ALA A 101 -14.36 18.53 -27.47
N ASP A 102 -14.52 18.61 -26.16
CA ASP A 102 -13.41 18.82 -25.23
C ASP A 102 -12.53 17.56 -25.10
N ALA A 103 -13.13 16.36 -25.08
CA ALA A 103 -12.38 15.11 -25.10
C ALA A 103 -11.57 14.94 -26.41
N GLN A 104 -12.18 15.22 -27.59
CA GLN A 104 -11.47 15.18 -28.85
C GLN A 104 -10.29 16.15 -28.88
N LYS A 105 -10.53 17.39 -28.48
CA LYS A 105 -9.51 18.44 -28.48
C LYS A 105 -8.33 18.07 -27.58
N LYS A 106 -8.60 17.63 -26.36
CA LYS A 106 -7.58 17.26 -25.40
C LYS A 106 -6.69 16.09 -25.88
N MET A 107 -7.31 15.07 -26.44
CA MET A 107 -6.56 13.95 -27.04
C MET A 107 -5.72 14.36 -28.24
N GLU A 108 -6.24 15.19 -29.10
CA GLU A 108 -5.47 15.67 -30.27
C GLU A 108 -4.31 16.59 -29.89
N GLU A 109 -4.47 17.43 -28.86
CA GLU A 109 -3.39 18.26 -28.32
C GLU A 109 -2.25 17.44 -27.74
N GLU A 110 -2.54 16.29 -27.13
CA GLU A 110 -1.54 15.46 -26.44
C GLU A 110 -0.97 14.34 -27.30
N TRP A 111 -1.80 13.70 -28.12
CA TRP A 111 -1.46 12.48 -28.86
C TRP A 111 -1.55 12.63 -30.38
N GLY A 112 -1.79 13.84 -30.85
CA GLY A 112 -1.98 14.12 -32.29
C GLY A 112 -3.37 13.72 -32.82
N LYS A 113 -3.58 13.92 -34.11
CA LYS A 113 -4.84 13.55 -34.74
C LYS A 113 -5.09 12.04 -34.70
N ALA A 114 -6.35 11.64 -34.53
CA ALA A 114 -6.73 10.24 -34.61
C ALA A 114 -6.29 9.60 -35.95
N PRO A 115 -5.73 8.41 -35.98
CA PRO A 115 -5.65 7.42 -34.87
C PRO A 115 -4.40 7.56 -33.95
N GLY A 116 -3.59 8.61 -34.07
CA GLY A 116 -2.34 8.78 -33.34
C GLY A 116 -1.21 7.90 -33.86
N ASP A 117 -0.11 7.85 -33.10
CA ASP A 117 1.11 7.12 -33.49
C ASP A 117 1.42 5.92 -32.58
N VAL A 118 0.68 5.77 -31.47
CA VAL A 118 0.94 4.72 -30.47
C VAL A 118 0.26 3.42 -30.88
N MET A 119 1.01 2.31 -30.89
CA MET A 119 0.50 0.97 -31.20
C MET A 119 -0.18 0.91 -32.59
N ILE A 120 0.47 1.47 -33.59
CA ILE A 120 -0.01 1.51 -34.97
C ILE A 120 0.79 0.52 -35.82
N SER A 121 0.10 -0.33 -36.59
CA SER A 121 0.73 -1.24 -37.54
C SER A 121 1.27 -0.48 -38.76
N GLU A 122 2.15 -1.08 -39.55
CA GLU A 122 2.65 -0.52 -40.80
C GLU A 122 1.55 -0.09 -41.81
N LYS A 123 0.39 -0.79 -41.73
CA LYS A 123 -0.80 -0.46 -42.57
C LYS A 123 -1.68 0.62 -41.97
N GLY A 124 -1.26 1.22 -40.83
CA GLY A 124 -1.98 2.32 -40.17
C GLY A 124 -3.16 1.89 -39.31
N ASN A 125 -3.35 0.60 -39.02
CA ASN A 125 -4.39 0.12 -38.12
C ASN A 125 -3.91 0.11 -36.67
N ILE A 126 -4.82 0.31 -35.72
CA ILE A 126 -4.51 0.29 -34.29
C ILE A 126 -4.42 -1.16 -33.81
N LEU A 127 -3.34 -1.49 -33.12
CA LEU A 127 -3.10 -2.80 -32.55
C LEU A 127 -3.94 -3.00 -31.25
N VAL A 128 -4.52 -4.20 -31.12
CA VAL A 128 -5.28 -4.62 -29.95
C VAL A 128 -4.63 -5.91 -29.42
N PRO A 129 -3.64 -5.80 -28.51
CA PRO A 129 -2.93 -6.95 -27.97
C PRO A 129 -3.85 -7.90 -27.23
N GLY A 130 -3.66 -9.21 -27.43
CA GLY A 130 -4.39 -10.25 -26.72
C GLY A 130 -4.59 -11.51 -27.53
N THR A 131 -5.03 -12.56 -26.86
CA THR A 131 -5.21 -13.90 -27.42
C THR A 131 -6.67 -14.33 -27.32
N MET A 132 -7.19 -14.82 -28.44
CA MET A 132 -8.52 -15.44 -28.47
C MET A 132 -8.45 -16.89 -27.99
N ASP A 133 -9.34 -17.26 -27.06
CA ASP A 133 -9.49 -18.62 -26.55
C ASP A 133 -10.98 -19.00 -26.47
N GLY A 134 -11.48 -19.61 -27.54
CA GLY A 134 -12.91 -19.84 -27.67
C GLY A 134 -13.71 -18.53 -27.68
N ASN A 135 -14.56 -18.36 -26.68
CA ASN A 135 -15.32 -17.13 -26.44
C ASN A 135 -14.69 -16.24 -25.36
N MET A 136 -13.43 -16.47 -25.00
CA MET A 136 -12.66 -15.59 -24.15
C MET A 136 -11.64 -14.79 -24.96
N PHE A 137 -11.38 -13.57 -24.51
CA PHE A 137 -10.27 -12.74 -24.97
C PHE A 137 -9.36 -12.44 -23.78
N LEU A 138 -8.16 -13.02 -23.80
CA LEU A 138 -7.15 -12.84 -22.79
C LEU A 138 -6.25 -11.68 -23.18
N THR A 139 -6.20 -10.64 -22.40
CA THR A 139 -5.54 -9.40 -22.80
C THR A 139 -5.00 -8.61 -21.61
N VAL A 140 -4.18 -7.62 -21.90
CA VAL A 140 -3.66 -6.66 -20.93
C VAL A 140 -4.31 -5.31 -21.13
N GLN A 141 -4.55 -4.59 -20.04
CA GLN A 141 -5.09 -3.25 -20.09
C GLN A 141 -4.08 -2.30 -20.76
N PRO A 142 -4.48 -1.52 -21.76
CA PRO A 142 -3.57 -0.57 -22.40
C PRO A 142 -2.99 0.42 -21.41
N SER A 143 -1.77 0.89 -21.66
CA SER A 143 -1.23 2.03 -20.93
C SER A 143 -1.99 3.28 -21.30
N ARG A 144 -2.33 4.08 -20.30
CA ARG A 144 -2.94 5.40 -20.57
C ARG A 144 -1.92 6.44 -21.06
N GLN A 145 -0.61 6.18 -20.89
CA GLN A 145 0.44 7.17 -21.11
C GLN A 145 1.74 6.52 -21.64
N TYR A 146 1.72 6.02 -22.87
CA TYR A 146 2.95 5.47 -23.48
C TYR A 146 3.98 6.56 -23.76
N GLY A 147 5.26 6.28 -23.42
CA GLY A 147 6.40 7.10 -23.83
C GLY A 147 6.26 8.59 -23.48
N MET A 148 5.54 8.87 -22.38
CA MET A 148 5.30 10.24 -21.98
C MET A 148 6.61 10.97 -21.73
N ASP A 149 6.80 12.08 -22.44
CA ASP A 149 7.84 13.04 -22.11
C ASP A 149 7.63 13.50 -20.64
N PRO A 150 8.59 13.28 -19.73
CA PRO A 150 8.47 13.72 -18.35
C PRO A 150 8.09 15.19 -18.23
N SER A 151 8.50 16.02 -19.18
CA SER A 151 8.12 17.43 -19.23
C SER A 151 6.61 17.63 -19.30
N LYS A 152 5.86 16.69 -19.90
CA LYS A 152 4.38 16.75 -19.92
C LYS A 152 3.79 16.45 -18.53
N ALA A 153 4.33 15.49 -17.79
CA ALA A 153 3.93 15.23 -16.39
C ALA A 153 4.16 16.43 -15.48
N TYR A 154 5.21 17.24 -15.77
CA TYR A 154 5.47 18.49 -15.06
C TYR A 154 4.40 19.56 -15.30
N HIS A 155 3.73 19.52 -16.44
CA HIS A 155 2.87 20.62 -16.89
C HIS A 155 1.38 20.33 -16.76
N ASP A 156 0.93 19.07 -16.85
CA ASP A 156 -0.49 18.75 -16.85
C ASP A 156 -0.81 17.39 -16.19
N PRO A 157 -1.47 17.37 -15.02
CA PRO A 157 -1.99 16.16 -14.43
C PRO A 157 -3.22 15.58 -15.14
N TYR A 158 -3.82 16.32 -16.08
CA TYR A 158 -5.03 15.95 -16.81
C TYR A 158 -4.75 15.21 -18.13
N ILE A 159 -3.67 14.49 -18.25
CA ILE A 159 -3.30 13.83 -19.50
C ILE A 159 -4.40 12.87 -19.95
N ALA A 160 -4.93 13.13 -21.15
CA ALA A 160 -5.92 12.27 -21.79
C ALA A 160 -5.32 10.86 -22.06
N PRO A 161 -6.13 9.80 -22.08
CA PRO A 161 -5.67 8.49 -22.54
C PRO A 161 -5.24 8.55 -24.01
N THR A 162 -4.36 7.62 -24.41
CA THR A 162 -3.95 7.49 -25.82
C THR A 162 -5.13 7.09 -26.71
N HIS A 163 -5.01 7.33 -28.02
CA HIS A 163 -5.98 6.81 -28.99
C HIS A 163 -6.11 5.28 -28.92
N GLN A 164 -5.00 4.58 -28.72
CA GLN A 164 -4.98 3.13 -28.57
C GLN A 164 -5.82 2.66 -27.34
N TYR A 165 -5.82 3.42 -26.25
CA TYR A 165 -6.60 3.11 -25.06
C TYR A 165 -8.11 3.06 -25.38
N LEU A 166 -8.64 4.12 -26.00
CA LEU A 166 -10.05 4.16 -26.39
C LEU A 166 -10.37 3.16 -27.49
N ALA A 167 -9.46 2.98 -28.45
CA ALA A 167 -9.60 2.02 -29.53
C ALA A 167 -9.73 0.58 -29.02
N PHE A 168 -8.97 0.22 -27.96
CA PHE A 168 -9.05 -1.08 -27.31
C PHE A 168 -10.47 -1.38 -26.78
N TYR A 169 -11.04 -0.46 -25.99
CA TYR A 169 -12.40 -0.63 -25.45
C TYR A 169 -13.47 -0.53 -26.54
N TYR A 170 -13.28 0.31 -27.55
CA TYR A 170 -14.16 0.38 -28.72
C TYR A 170 -14.18 -0.98 -29.46
N TRP A 171 -13.00 -1.59 -29.68
CA TRP A 171 -12.89 -2.89 -30.32
C TRP A 171 -13.63 -3.98 -29.52
N LEU A 172 -13.46 -4.01 -28.23
CA LEU A 172 -14.18 -4.94 -27.34
C LEU A 172 -15.69 -4.79 -27.48
N ARG A 173 -16.20 -3.56 -27.48
CA ARG A 173 -17.65 -3.27 -27.50
C ARG A 173 -18.29 -3.48 -28.87
N HIS A 174 -17.66 -3.01 -29.92
CA HIS A 174 -18.30 -2.85 -31.23
C HIS A 174 -17.81 -3.83 -32.29
N VAL A 175 -16.56 -4.28 -32.23
CA VAL A 175 -15.97 -5.22 -33.18
C VAL A 175 -16.11 -6.65 -32.68
N TRP A 176 -15.51 -6.97 -31.54
CA TRP A 176 -15.60 -8.30 -30.94
C TRP A 176 -16.96 -8.55 -30.26
N LYS A 177 -17.58 -7.51 -29.74
CA LYS A 177 -18.88 -7.53 -29.06
C LYS A 177 -18.86 -8.39 -27.80
N ALA A 178 -17.99 -8.00 -26.88
CA ALA A 178 -17.94 -8.58 -25.54
C ALA A 178 -19.28 -8.41 -24.81
N ASP A 179 -19.69 -9.43 -24.07
CA ASP A 179 -20.88 -9.39 -23.22
C ASP A 179 -20.58 -8.88 -21.81
N ALA A 180 -19.35 -9.08 -21.34
CA ALA A 180 -18.84 -8.54 -20.08
C ALA A 180 -17.31 -8.50 -20.10
N VAL A 181 -16.74 -7.71 -19.19
CA VAL A 181 -15.30 -7.69 -18.91
C VAL A 181 -15.03 -8.10 -17.46
N ILE A 182 -13.92 -8.78 -17.26
CA ILE A 182 -13.32 -9.01 -15.93
C ILE A 182 -12.00 -8.26 -15.91
N HIS A 183 -11.87 -7.25 -15.06
CA HIS A 183 -10.59 -6.62 -14.80
C HIS A 183 -9.87 -7.37 -13.67
N MET A 184 -8.70 -7.94 -13.97
CA MET A 184 -7.90 -8.71 -13.04
C MET A 184 -6.64 -7.94 -12.68
N GLY A 185 -6.59 -7.45 -11.47
CA GLY A 185 -5.51 -6.63 -10.95
C GLY A 185 -6.03 -5.57 -10.00
N THR A 186 -5.38 -5.33 -8.93
CA THR A 186 -5.78 -4.30 -7.99
C THR A 186 -4.79 -3.15 -8.00
N HIS A 187 -5.28 -2.05 -8.43
CA HIS A 187 -6.42 -1.81 -9.31
C HIS A 187 -5.97 -1.73 -10.76
N GLY A 188 -6.91 -1.58 -11.70
CA GLY A 188 -6.62 -1.17 -13.08
C GLY A 188 -6.35 0.35 -13.18
N ASN A 189 -6.44 0.88 -14.39
CA ASN A 189 -6.26 2.32 -14.63
C ASN A 189 -7.49 3.02 -15.23
N LEU A 190 -8.56 2.27 -15.52
CA LEU A 190 -9.79 2.80 -16.15
C LEU A 190 -10.47 3.86 -15.26
N GLU A 191 -10.64 3.57 -13.98
CA GLU A 191 -11.25 4.46 -12.99
C GLU A 191 -10.45 5.75 -12.73
N TRP A 192 -9.18 5.77 -13.10
CA TRP A 192 -8.27 6.90 -12.90
C TRP A 192 -8.14 7.82 -14.11
N LEU A 193 -8.81 7.52 -15.23
CA LEU A 193 -8.82 8.39 -16.41
C LEU A 193 -9.45 9.75 -16.07
N PRO A 194 -9.02 10.85 -16.73
CA PRO A 194 -9.59 12.18 -16.52
C PRO A 194 -11.10 12.23 -16.77
N GLY A 195 -11.76 13.20 -16.12
CA GLY A 195 -13.20 13.43 -16.22
C GLY A 195 -13.80 13.80 -14.88
N LYS A 196 -15.12 13.84 -14.78
CA LYS A 196 -15.81 14.11 -13.53
C LYS A 196 -15.53 13.04 -12.48
N SER A 197 -15.47 13.43 -11.21
CA SER A 197 -15.29 12.49 -10.09
C SER A 197 -16.57 11.70 -9.76
N VAL A 198 -17.73 12.29 -10.00
CA VAL A 198 -19.06 11.67 -9.82
C VAL A 198 -20.01 12.18 -10.90
N GLY A 199 -21.01 11.36 -11.25
CA GLY A 199 -21.98 11.73 -12.30
C GLY A 199 -21.27 11.97 -13.62
N LEU A 200 -20.59 10.93 -14.13
CA LEU A 200 -19.83 10.97 -15.36
C LEU A 200 -20.70 11.47 -16.54
N ASP A 201 -20.08 12.11 -17.50
CA ASP A 201 -20.69 12.63 -18.70
C ASP A 201 -19.93 12.20 -19.95
N GLU A 202 -20.37 12.69 -21.10
CA GLU A 202 -19.80 12.40 -22.43
C GLU A 202 -18.36 12.92 -22.64
N GLU A 203 -17.84 13.72 -21.71
CA GLU A 203 -16.44 14.18 -21.68
C GLU A 203 -15.57 13.40 -20.70
N SER A 204 -16.15 12.44 -19.96
CA SER A 204 -15.46 11.63 -18.94
C SER A 204 -14.91 10.36 -19.58
N TYR A 205 -13.59 10.24 -19.67
CA TYR A 205 -12.94 9.11 -20.35
C TYR A 205 -13.26 7.72 -19.80
N PRO A 206 -13.46 7.51 -18.49
CA PRO A 206 -13.89 6.19 -18.00
C PRO A 206 -15.21 5.74 -18.64
N ASP A 207 -16.17 6.65 -18.78
CA ASP A 207 -17.48 6.37 -19.38
C ASP A 207 -17.37 6.18 -20.90
N ILE A 208 -16.58 7.01 -21.57
CA ILE A 208 -16.27 6.87 -23.01
C ILE A 208 -15.69 5.49 -23.31
N ALA A 209 -14.73 5.05 -22.51
CA ALA A 209 -14.05 3.76 -22.72
C ALA A 209 -14.99 2.58 -22.45
N LEU A 210 -15.51 2.47 -21.23
CA LEU A 210 -16.28 1.30 -20.79
C LEU A 210 -17.68 1.25 -21.41
N GLY A 211 -18.36 2.40 -21.48
CA GLY A 211 -19.76 2.48 -21.94
C GLY A 211 -20.69 1.60 -21.12
N ASP A 212 -21.43 0.75 -21.80
CA ASP A 212 -22.44 -0.13 -21.24
C ASP A 212 -21.95 -1.56 -20.93
N LEU A 213 -20.65 -1.84 -21.02
CA LEU A 213 -20.09 -3.15 -20.70
C LEU A 213 -20.22 -3.44 -19.21
N PRO A 214 -20.85 -4.59 -18.81
CA PRO A 214 -20.77 -5.09 -17.45
C PRO A 214 -19.32 -5.32 -17.03
N ASN A 215 -18.92 -4.74 -15.90
CA ASN A 215 -17.57 -4.80 -15.38
C ASN A 215 -17.54 -5.58 -14.07
N VAL A 216 -17.04 -6.82 -14.10
CA VAL A 216 -16.79 -7.65 -12.93
C VAL A 216 -15.35 -7.43 -12.49
N TYR A 217 -15.17 -7.06 -11.23
CA TYR A 217 -13.90 -6.56 -10.78
C TYR A 217 -13.46 -7.21 -9.46
N PRO A 218 -12.70 -8.33 -9.50
CA PRO A 218 -11.98 -8.81 -8.31
C PRO A 218 -11.10 -7.69 -7.75
N TYR A 219 -11.33 -7.32 -6.49
CA TYR A 219 -10.77 -6.11 -5.89
C TYR A 219 -10.31 -6.37 -4.46
N HIS A 220 -9.16 -5.86 -4.06
CA HIS A 220 -8.63 -6.06 -2.72
C HIS A 220 -9.55 -5.46 -1.65
N MET A 221 -10.07 -6.27 -0.73
CA MET A 221 -11.11 -5.84 0.21
C MET A 221 -10.64 -4.78 1.23
N THR A 222 -9.34 -4.59 1.39
CA THR A 222 -8.80 -3.60 2.34
C THR A 222 -8.73 -2.20 1.75
N ILE A 223 -8.69 -2.04 0.43
CA ILE A 223 -8.58 -0.73 -0.24
C ILE A 223 -9.94 -0.11 -0.55
N THR A 224 -10.62 0.29 0.52
CA THR A 224 -12.00 0.81 0.49
C THR A 224 -12.16 2.03 -0.39
N GLY A 225 -11.22 2.99 -0.31
CA GLY A 225 -11.30 4.24 -1.06
C GLY A 225 -11.27 4.02 -2.58
N GLU A 226 -10.34 3.23 -3.04
CA GLU A 226 -10.14 2.83 -4.44
C GLU A 226 -11.36 2.07 -4.96
N GLY A 227 -11.86 1.11 -4.17
CA GLY A 227 -13.07 0.37 -4.52
C GLY A 227 -14.29 1.28 -4.72
N MET A 228 -14.45 2.32 -3.92
CA MET A 228 -15.54 3.29 -4.10
C MET A 228 -15.42 4.05 -5.41
N ILE A 229 -14.21 4.38 -5.84
CA ILE A 229 -13.97 5.03 -7.13
C ILE A 229 -14.24 4.07 -8.29
N ALA A 230 -13.80 2.82 -8.21
CA ALA A 230 -14.11 1.80 -9.21
C ALA A 230 -15.62 1.62 -9.41
N LYS A 231 -16.41 1.62 -8.33
CA LYS A 231 -17.89 1.62 -8.42
C LYS A 231 -18.45 2.84 -9.11
N ARG A 232 -17.95 4.02 -8.80
CA ARG A 232 -18.49 5.30 -9.29
C ARG A 232 -18.07 5.62 -10.71
N ARG A 233 -16.83 5.29 -11.09
CA ARG A 233 -16.21 5.72 -12.34
C ARG A 233 -16.00 4.60 -13.36
N ALA A 234 -16.04 3.34 -12.92
CA ALA A 234 -15.89 2.18 -13.81
C ALA A 234 -17.06 1.18 -13.69
N SER A 235 -18.18 1.58 -13.09
CA SER A 235 -19.38 0.74 -12.92
C SER A 235 -19.06 -0.65 -12.37
N GLY A 236 -18.03 -0.76 -11.52
CA GLY A 236 -17.48 -2.03 -11.03
C GLY A 236 -18.43 -2.78 -10.11
N CYS A 237 -18.79 -4.03 -10.47
CA CYS A 237 -19.28 -5.00 -9.51
C CYS A 237 -18.06 -5.59 -8.81
N LEU A 238 -17.78 -5.11 -7.59
CA LEU A 238 -16.60 -5.52 -6.86
C LEU A 238 -16.79 -6.92 -6.28
N ILE A 239 -15.78 -7.74 -6.42
CA ILE A 239 -15.67 -9.02 -5.72
C ILE A 239 -14.46 -8.91 -4.79
N GLY A 240 -14.72 -8.64 -3.52
CA GLY A 240 -13.66 -8.43 -2.53
C GLY A 240 -12.84 -9.70 -2.33
N TYR A 241 -11.52 -9.67 -2.60
CA TYR A 241 -10.65 -10.79 -2.29
C TYR A 241 -9.83 -10.54 -1.02
N MET A 242 -9.42 -11.63 -0.36
CA MET A 242 -8.63 -11.63 0.87
C MET A 242 -7.27 -10.97 0.68
N PRO A 243 -6.72 -10.30 1.72
CA PRO A 243 -5.31 -9.89 1.72
C PRO A 243 -4.38 -11.11 1.60
N ALA A 244 -3.15 -10.86 1.20
CA ALA A 244 -2.10 -11.88 1.19
C ALA A 244 -1.89 -12.47 2.61
N PRO A 245 -1.56 -13.78 2.72
CA PRO A 245 -1.35 -14.40 4.02
C PRO A 245 -0.13 -13.79 4.72
N VAL A 246 -0.28 -13.54 6.01
CA VAL A 246 0.76 -12.99 6.88
C VAL A 246 1.05 -13.91 8.07
N ALA A 247 2.26 -13.79 8.62
CA ALA A 247 2.70 -14.47 9.82
C ALA A 247 3.62 -13.54 10.63
N ASP A 248 3.97 -13.93 11.85
CA ASP A 248 5.01 -13.23 12.61
C ASP A 248 6.37 -13.36 11.89
N ALA A 249 7.12 -12.26 11.80
CA ALA A 249 8.41 -12.22 11.12
C ALA A 249 9.41 -13.20 11.75
N GLY A 250 9.50 -13.21 13.07
CA GLY A 250 10.50 -14.00 13.80
C GLY A 250 11.93 -13.49 13.59
N ALA A 251 12.88 -14.13 14.23
CA ALA A 251 14.30 -13.90 14.01
C ALA A 251 14.85 -14.86 12.93
N TYR A 252 15.88 -14.42 12.20
CA TYR A 252 16.56 -15.22 11.18
C TYR A 252 18.03 -14.82 11.06
N ASP A 253 18.84 -15.69 10.49
CA ASP A 253 20.29 -15.48 10.23
C ASP A 253 21.02 -14.92 11.48
N GLU A 254 21.81 -13.86 11.34
CA GLU A 254 22.61 -13.24 12.40
C GLU A 254 21.76 -12.64 13.53
N ILE A 255 20.51 -12.24 13.23
CA ILE A 255 19.59 -11.72 14.26
C ILE A 255 19.20 -12.82 15.25
N GLU A 256 18.97 -14.05 14.77
CA GLU A 256 18.65 -15.20 15.63
C GLU A 256 19.85 -15.59 16.54
N GLU A 257 21.07 -15.56 16.01
CA GLU A 257 22.28 -15.82 16.78
C GLU A 257 22.50 -14.74 17.86
N LEU A 258 22.31 -13.47 17.50
CA LEU A 258 22.42 -12.35 18.43
C LEU A 258 21.39 -12.45 19.54
N GLU A 259 20.13 -12.74 19.22
CA GLU A 259 19.05 -12.90 20.20
C GLU A 259 19.41 -13.96 21.27
N LYS A 260 19.81 -15.16 20.81
CA LYS A 260 20.21 -16.25 21.72
C LYS A 260 21.37 -15.85 22.62
N THR A 261 22.33 -15.10 22.10
CA THR A 261 23.49 -14.63 22.85
C THR A 261 23.12 -13.52 23.85
N LEU A 262 22.14 -12.66 23.52
CA LEU A 262 21.59 -11.66 24.43
C LEU A 262 20.86 -12.32 25.61
N ASP A 263 20.05 -13.35 25.35
CA ASP A 263 19.38 -14.11 26.41
C ASP A 263 20.37 -14.79 27.34
N GLU A 264 21.42 -15.41 26.79
CA GLU A 264 22.50 -16.00 27.58
C GLU A 264 23.23 -14.95 28.44
N TYR A 265 23.50 -13.77 27.88
CA TYR A 265 24.10 -12.66 28.64
C TYR A 265 23.22 -12.23 29.82
N ALA A 266 21.90 -12.08 29.60
CA ALA A 266 20.97 -11.74 30.67
C ALA A 266 20.98 -12.77 31.82
N HIS A 267 20.96 -14.06 31.50
CA HIS A 267 21.04 -15.13 32.48
C HIS A 267 22.39 -15.17 33.24
N GLN A 268 23.50 -14.98 32.53
CA GLN A 268 24.83 -14.95 33.16
C GLN A 268 25.00 -13.74 34.08
N LYS A 269 24.42 -12.60 33.73
CA LYS A 269 24.42 -11.39 34.56
C LYS A 269 23.70 -11.63 35.88
N GLU A 270 22.57 -12.32 35.92
CA GLU A 270 21.85 -12.65 37.12
C GLU A 270 22.62 -13.64 38.03
N THR A 271 23.30 -14.60 37.42
CA THR A 271 24.08 -15.60 38.14
C THR A 271 25.44 -15.11 38.60
N GLY A 272 25.89 -13.94 38.09
CA GLY A 272 27.19 -13.35 38.44
C GLY A 272 28.39 -14.00 37.76
N ASN A 273 28.21 -14.83 36.74
CA ASN A 273 29.24 -15.63 36.10
C ASN A 273 29.55 -15.22 34.66
N GLY A 274 30.60 -14.41 34.45
CA GLY A 274 31.25 -14.31 33.15
C GLY A 274 30.53 -13.42 32.11
N ALA A 275 29.50 -12.68 32.48
CA ALA A 275 28.79 -11.79 31.56
C ALA A 275 29.72 -10.73 30.90
N GLU A 276 30.71 -10.23 31.64
CA GLU A 276 31.68 -9.23 31.07
C GLU A 276 32.48 -9.81 29.89
N ASP A 277 32.78 -11.11 29.91
CA ASP A 277 33.56 -11.76 28.84
C ASP A 277 32.75 -11.88 27.50
N MET A 278 31.43 -11.76 27.57
CA MET A 278 30.54 -11.81 26.39
C MET A 278 30.43 -10.49 25.63
N LYS A 279 30.75 -9.37 26.25
CA LYS A 279 30.58 -8.03 25.64
C LYS A 279 31.25 -7.87 24.26
N PRO A 280 32.50 -8.31 24.04
CA PRO A 280 33.12 -8.21 22.70
C PRO A 280 32.37 -9.03 21.65
N THR A 281 31.92 -10.23 22.02
CA THR A 281 31.15 -11.13 21.14
C THR A 281 29.81 -10.50 20.76
N LEU A 282 29.11 -9.91 21.71
CA LEU A 282 27.83 -9.23 21.47
C LEU A 282 27.99 -8.05 20.50
N LEU A 283 29.02 -7.22 20.71
CA LEU A 283 29.32 -6.10 19.80
C LEU A 283 29.67 -6.57 18.37
N ASP A 284 30.38 -7.71 18.25
CA ASP A 284 30.69 -8.29 16.95
C ASP A 284 29.42 -8.82 16.26
N LEU A 285 28.53 -9.48 17.00
CA LEU A 285 27.23 -9.95 16.46
C LEU A 285 26.32 -8.81 16.05
N VAL A 286 26.26 -7.73 16.84
CA VAL A 286 25.52 -6.50 16.49
C VAL A 286 26.02 -5.93 15.16
N LYS A 287 27.36 -5.88 14.96
CA LYS A 287 27.96 -5.44 13.69
C LYS A 287 27.68 -6.39 12.55
N LYS A 288 27.76 -7.70 12.77
CA LYS A 288 27.44 -8.70 11.73
C LYS A 288 25.99 -8.59 11.27
N ALA A 289 25.06 -8.39 12.20
CA ALA A 289 23.65 -8.13 11.92
C ALA A 289 23.37 -6.72 11.36
N LYS A 290 24.40 -5.86 11.25
CA LYS A 290 24.28 -4.45 10.84
C LYS A 290 23.35 -3.63 11.73
N LEU A 291 23.06 -4.07 12.95
CA LEU A 291 22.22 -3.33 13.90
C LEU A 291 22.95 -2.12 14.53
N ASP A 292 24.26 -2.06 14.46
CA ASP A 292 25.05 -0.88 14.79
C ASP A 292 24.73 0.35 13.91
N GLN A 293 24.12 0.13 12.74
CA GLN A 293 23.66 1.19 11.85
C GLN A 293 22.32 1.79 12.31
N ASP A 294 21.51 1.01 13.00
CA ASP A 294 20.21 1.43 13.52
C ASP A 294 20.35 1.97 14.96
N LEU A 295 21.13 1.25 15.76
CA LEU A 295 21.41 1.53 17.17
C LEU A 295 22.93 1.61 17.41
N PRO A 296 23.56 2.77 17.17
CA PRO A 296 25.02 2.93 17.34
C PRO A 296 25.41 2.93 18.82
N TYR A 297 26.38 2.11 19.17
CA TYR A 297 27.03 2.15 20.49
C TYR A 297 28.17 3.20 20.49
N LYS A 298 28.15 4.10 21.46
CA LYS A 298 29.22 5.07 21.67
C LYS A 298 30.04 4.73 22.90
N GLU A 299 31.34 4.99 22.83
CA GLU A 299 32.23 4.80 23.98
C GLU A 299 31.79 5.71 25.14
N GLY A 300 31.48 5.09 26.29
CA GLY A 300 30.98 5.78 27.47
C GLY A 300 29.46 5.63 27.70
N ASP A 301 28.73 5.06 26.75
CA ASP A 301 27.33 4.69 26.94
C ASP A 301 27.20 3.54 27.96
N ASP A 302 26.09 3.50 28.68
CA ASP A 302 25.74 2.36 29.52
C ASP A 302 25.51 1.14 28.64
N PHE A 303 26.41 0.16 28.74
CA PHE A 303 26.38 -1.03 27.89
C PHE A 303 25.15 -1.89 28.12
N ASP A 304 24.66 -1.99 29.34
CA ASP A 304 23.47 -2.79 29.67
C ASP A 304 22.20 -2.13 29.12
N ALA A 305 22.11 -0.81 29.23
CA ALA A 305 21.02 -0.05 28.62
C ALA A 305 21.03 -0.20 27.09
N TYR A 306 22.21 -0.11 26.48
CA TYR A 306 22.37 -0.34 25.04
C TYR A 306 21.93 -1.72 24.60
N LEU A 307 22.33 -2.78 25.31
CA LEU A 307 21.91 -4.15 25.01
C LEU A 307 20.39 -4.35 25.20
N SER A 308 19.81 -3.65 26.20
CA SER A 308 18.36 -3.67 26.38
C SER A 308 17.62 -3.06 25.18
N ASP A 309 18.13 -1.95 24.64
CA ASP A 309 17.58 -1.31 23.44
C ASP A 309 17.70 -2.23 22.21
N VAL A 310 18.86 -2.90 22.06
CA VAL A 310 19.06 -3.88 20.98
C VAL A 310 18.09 -5.06 21.10
N HIS A 311 17.90 -5.58 22.29
CA HIS A 311 16.98 -6.71 22.54
C HIS A 311 15.52 -6.29 22.26
N ASN A 312 15.10 -5.12 22.74
CA ASN A 312 13.76 -4.61 22.51
C ASN A 312 13.51 -4.41 20.99
N TYR A 313 14.50 -3.91 20.25
CA TYR A 313 14.39 -3.75 18.81
C TYR A 313 14.28 -5.11 18.07
N ILE A 314 15.03 -6.12 18.50
CA ILE A 314 14.89 -7.48 17.94
C ILE A 314 13.46 -8.02 18.19
N GLU A 315 12.92 -7.85 19.40
CA GLU A 315 11.54 -8.26 19.70
C GLU A 315 10.52 -7.51 18.82
N GLU A 316 10.71 -6.23 18.59
CA GLU A 316 9.87 -5.46 17.67
C GLU A 316 9.92 -6.01 16.22
N LEU A 317 11.12 -6.37 15.73
CA LEU A 317 11.28 -6.99 14.42
C LEU A 317 10.55 -8.34 14.35
N LYS A 318 10.66 -9.15 15.39
CA LYS A 318 10.01 -10.48 15.50
C LYS A 318 8.49 -10.40 15.52
N ASP A 319 7.95 -9.37 16.19
CA ASP A 319 6.52 -9.11 16.29
C ASP A 319 5.92 -8.49 15.03
N SER A 320 6.76 -7.99 14.11
CA SER A 320 6.30 -7.44 12.84
C SER A 320 5.58 -8.51 12.02
N GLU A 321 4.55 -8.10 11.30
CA GLU A 321 3.88 -8.96 10.33
C GLU A 321 4.74 -9.08 9.06
N VAL A 322 4.80 -10.27 8.48
CA VAL A 322 5.47 -10.55 7.21
C VAL A 322 4.53 -11.29 6.28
N HIS A 323 4.46 -10.86 5.02
CA HIS A 323 3.74 -11.60 3.99
C HIS A 323 4.49 -12.89 3.66
N VAL A 324 3.76 -14.00 3.67
CA VAL A 324 4.32 -15.35 3.46
C VAL A 324 3.85 -15.99 2.15
N GLY A 325 3.39 -15.18 1.22
CA GLY A 325 2.91 -15.57 -0.10
C GLY A 325 1.92 -14.55 -0.63
N LEU A 326 1.14 -14.98 -1.63
CA LEU A 326 0.07 -14.22 -2.26
C LEU A 326 -1.26 -14.95 -2.08
N HIS A 327 -2.35 -14.19 -2.10
CA HIS A 327 -3.69 -14.77 -2.17
C HIS A 327 -3.95 -15.32 -3.58
N ILE A 328 -4.68 -16.41 -3.67
CA ILE A 328 -5.20 -16.96 -4.92
C ILE A 328 -6.72 -16.88 -4.85
N LEU A 329 -7.35 -16.28 -5.85
CA LEU A 329 -8.79 -16.02 -5.87
C LEU A 329 -9.60 -17.30 -5.58
N GLY A 330 -10.46 -17.23 -4.58
CA GLY A 330 -11.33 -18.33 -4.17
C GLY A 330 -10.64 -19.48 -3.45
N GLN A 331 -9.36 -19.35 -3.09
CA GLN A 331 -8.64 -20.38 -2.34
C GLN A 331 -8.59 -20.05 -0.84
N PRO A 332 -9.24 -20.85 0.02
CA PRO A 332 -9.09 -20.73 1.46
C PRO A 332 -7.65 -21.01 1.90
N LEU A 333 -7.27 -20.45 3.06
CA LEU A 333 -6.00 -20.79 3.72
C LEU A 333 -6.01 -22.24 4.17
N GLU A 334 -4.89 -22.94 4.06
CA GLU A 334 -4.72 -24.34 4.43
C GLU A 334 -3.43 -24.58 5.21
N GLY A 335 -3.35 -25.69 5.93
CA GLY A 335 -2.14 -26.12 6.65
C GLY A 335 -1.65 -25.08 7.64
N ASP A 336 -0.33 -24.81 7.64
CA ASP A 336 0.28 -23.85 8.54
C ASP A 336 -0.15 -22.41 8.26
N LEU A 337 -0.47 -22.07 6.99
CA LEU A 337 -0.98 -20.74 6.63
C LEU A 337 -2.35 -20.47 7.28
N LEU A 338 -3.20 -21.49 7.44
CA LEU A 338 -4.48 -21.35 8.16
C LEU A 338 -4.24 -21.12 9.65
N THR A 339 -3.32 -21.88 10.27
CA THR A 339 -2.97 -21.67 11.69
C THR A 339 -2.44 -20.26 11.91
N ASP A 340 -1.49 -19.81 11.09
CA ASP A 340 -0.88 -18.49 11.20
C ASP A 340 -1.92 -17.38 10.90
N GLY A 341 -2.78 -17.56 9.90
CA GLY A 341 -3.86 -16.63 9.60
C GLY A 341 -4.86 -16.47 10.75
N ILE A 342 -5.25 -17.57 11.42
CA ILE A 342 -6.10 -17.52 12.63
C ILE A 342 -5.41 -16.75 13.75
N LEU A 343 -4.11 -17.01 13.99
CA LEU A 343 -3.34 -16.28 15.00
C LEU A 343 -3.27 -14.77 14.68
N GLN A 344 -3.07 -14.40 13.42
CA GLN A 344 -3.08 -12.99 13.02
C GLN A 344 -4.43 -12.32 13.26
N LEU A 345 -5.55 -13.00 12.96
CA LEU A 345 -6.89 -12.50 13.28
C LEU A 345 -7.15 -12.35 14.78
N LEU A 346 -6.47 -13.15 15.62
CA LEU A 346 -6.57 -13.13 17.08
C LEU A 346 -5.49 -12.26 17.77
N ARG A 347 -4.54 -11.73 17.03
CA ARG A 347 -3.45 -10.90 17.57
C ARG A 347 -3.96 -9.65 18.25
N LEU A 348 -5.02 -9.07 17.72
CA LEU A 348 -5.75 -7.95 18.32
C LEU A 348 -7.07 -8.40 18.90
N SER A 349 -7.57 -7.65 19.87
CA SER A 349 -8.89 -7.89 20.44
C SER A 349 -9.98 -7.77 19.39
N ASN A 350 -10.90 -8.72 19.40
CA ASN A 350 -12.16 -8.65 18.67
C ASN A 350 -13.28 -8.28 19.64
N ASP A 351 -14.41 -7.77 19.14
CA ASP A 351 -15.52 -7.32 20.00
C ASP A 351 -15.97 -8.33 21.06
N LYS A 352 -15.75 -9.63 20.80
CA LYS A 352 -16.21 -10.74 21.66
C LYS A 352 -15.12 -11.37 22.50
N VAL A 353 -13.85 -11.23 22.13
CA VAL A 353 -12.72 -11.94 22.76
C VAL A 353 -11.49 -11.04 22.84
N PRO A 354 -10.63 -11.21 23.89
CA PRO A 354 -9.38 -10.49 23.97
C PRO A 354 -8.38 -10.97 22.91
N SER A 355 -7.28 -10.24 22.74
CA SER A 355 -6.11 -10.72 22.00
C SER A 355 -5.62 -12.05 22.61
N ILE A 356 -5.22 -13.00 21.77
CA ILE A 356 -4.67 -14.27 22.22
C ILE A 356 -3.36 -14.07 22.97
N TYR A 357 -2.54 -13.10 22.58
CA TYR A 357 -1.27 -12.81 23.24
C TYR A 357 -1.47 -12.11 24.58
N ASP A 358 -2.44 -11.21 24.69
CA ASP A 358 -2.82 -10.61 25.99
C ASP A 358 -3.34 -11.68 26.96
N LEU A 359 -4.14 -12.62 26.45
CA LEU A 359 -4.64 -13.73 27.27
C LEU A 359 -3.51 -14.61 27.81
N TRP A 360 -2.49 -14.90 27.00
CA TRP A 360 -1.32 -15.65 27.45
C TRP A 360 -0.41 -14.86 28.38
N ALA A 361 -0.24 -13.54 28.17
CA ALA A 361 0.48 -12.69 29.12
C ALA A 361 -0.19 -12.71 30.51
N GLU A 362 -1.55 -12.66 30.57
CA GLU A 362 -2.31 -12.81 31.82
C GLU A 362 -2.03 -14.17 32.52
N LYS A 363 -1.91 -15.25 31.75
CA LYS A 363 -1.52 -16.59 32.28
C LYS A 363 -0.20 -16.55 33.07
N TYR A 364 0.72 -15.72 32.60
CA TYR A 364 2.04 -15.55 33.20
C TYR A 364 2.14 -14.33 34.12
N HIS A 365 1.00 -13.84 34.62
CA HIS A 365 0.89 -12.72 35.58
C HIS A 365 1.59 -11.43 35.15
N THR A 366 1.64 -11.19 33.85
CA THR A 366 2.27 -10.01 33.24
C THR A 366 1.36 -9.39 32.18
N THR A 367 1.85 -8.40 31.45
CA THR A 367 1.15 -7.76 30.31
C THR A 367 1.99 -7.83 29.06
N LEU A 368 1.35 -7.80 27.89
CA LEU A 368 2.05 -7.77 26.62
C LEU A 368 2.97 -6.55 26.49
N ASP A 369 2.52 -5.39 26.97
CA ASP A 369 3.32 -4.16 27.03
C ASP A 369 4.62 -4.34 27.85
N THR A 370 4.54 -4.99 29.01
CA THR A 370 5.72 -5.30 29.83
C THR A 370 6.68 -6.23 29.10
N ILE A 371 6.16 -7.28 28.46
CA ILE A 371 6.96 -8.25 27.69
C ILE A 371 7.73 -7.55 26.56
N GLN A 372 7.07 -6.67 25.84
CA GLN A 372 7.64 -5.98 24.67
C GLN A 372 8.60 -4.85 25.06
N SER A 373 8.30 -4.09 26.11
CA SER A 373 9.12 -2.94 26.53
C SER A 373 10.33 -3.32 27.40
N ARG A 374 10.32 -4.50 27.98
CA ARG A 374 11.35 -4.99 28.93
C ARG A 374 11.94 -6.36 28.52
N SER A 375 12.03 -6.62 27.22
CA SER A 375 12.34 -7.94 26.66
C SER A 375 13.67 -8.53 27.16
N ALA A 376 14.67 -7.68 27.47
CA ALA A 376 15.97 -8.09 27.99
C ALA A 376 15.97 -8.46 29.48
N GLU A 377 14.93 -8.11 30.23
CA GLU A 377 14.88 -8.37 31.67
C GLU A 377 14.41 -9.79 31.96
N VAL A 378 14.98 -10.37 32.98
CA VAL A 378 14.59 -11.72 33.45
C VAL A 378 13.40 -11.60 34.40
N ASP A 379 12.32 -12.31 34.09
CA ASP A 379 11.17 -12.42 34.97
C ASP A 379 11.52 -13.30 36.18
N GLU A 380 11.29 -12.81 37.42
CA GLU A 380 11.68 -13.47 38.64
C GLU A 380 10.94 -14.82 38.89
N GLU A 381 9.71 -14.92 38.42
CA GLU A 381 8.87 -16.11 38.58
C GLU A 381 9.20 -17.16 37.51
N MET A 382 9.28 -16.73 36.27
CA MET A 382 9.47 -17.62 35.11
C MET A 382 10.94 -18.00 34.89
N LYS A 383 11.89 -17.28 35.49
CA LYS A 383 13.34 -17.50 35.34
C LYS A 383 13.80 -17.50 33.87
N CYS A 384 13.17 -16.68 33.04
CA CYS A 384 13.55 -16.45 31.64
C CYS A 384 13.41 -14.98 31.32
N THR A 385 14.05 -14.51 30.23
CA THR A 385 13.83 -13.14 29.76
C THR A 385 12.39 -12.96 29.27
N TYR A 386 11.89 -11.74 29.28
CA TYR A 386 10.58 -11.48 28.68
C TYR A 386 10.56 -11.79 27.17
N GLY A 387 11.68 -11.65 26.43
CA GLY A 387 11.83 -12.10 25.05
C GLY A 387 11.66 -13.63 24.90
N GLU A 388 12.31 -14.43 25.77
CA GLU A 388 12.09 -15.88 25.84
C GLU A 388 10.64 -16.22 26.19
N LEU A 389 10.03 -15.47 27.11
CA LEU A 389 8.61 -15.63 27.45
C LEU A 389 7.70 -15.38 26.25
N MET A 390 7.95 -14.33 25.47
CA MET A 390 7.18 -14.05 24.25
C MET A 390 7.33 -15.18 23.22
N SER A 391 8.53 -15.68 23.03
CA SER A 391 8.80 -16.83 22.14
C SER A 391 8.05 -18.09 22.61
N ARG A 392 7.97 -18.31 23.93
CA ARG A 392 7.14 -19.38 24.51
C ARG A 392 5.65 -19.16 24.24
N ILE A 393 5.14 -17.95 24.47
CA ILE A 393 3.74 -17.58 24.20
C ILE A 393 3.37 -17.86 22.74
N ARG A 394 4.19 -17.42 21.78
CA ARG A 394 3.96 -17.71 20.35
C ARG A 394 3.88 -19.21 20.06
N LYS A 395 4.79 -20.00 20.66
CA LYS A 395 4.79 -21.45 20.48
C LYS A 395 3.55 -22.11 21.10
N GLU A 396 3.20 -21.77 22.33
CA GLU A 396 2.05 -22.33 23.05
C GLU A 396 0.73 -21.99 22.34
N THR A 397 0.53 -20.73 21.94
CA THR A 397 -0.66 -20.29 21.21
C THR A 397 -0.80 -21.02 19.87
N LYS A 398 0.30 -21.14 19.11
CA LYS A 398 0.33 -21.89 17.85
C LYS A 398 -0.02 -23.37 18.06
N THR A 399 0.52 -24.00 19.12
CA THR A 399 0.23 -25.40 19.47
C THR A 399 -1.25 -25.60 19.77
N VAL A 400 -1.87 -24.71 20.55
CA VAL A 400 -3.28 -24.80 20.92
C VAL A 400 -4.19 -24.59 19.70
N ILE A 401 -3.96 -23.57 18.88
CA ILE A 401 -4.75 -23.33 17.65
C ILE A 401 -4.58 -24.48 16.65
N LYS A 402 -3.36 -24.99 16.47
CA LYS A 402 -3.11 -26.13 15.60
C LYS A 402 -3.85 -27.38 16.07
N ALA A 403 -3.94 -27.64 17.37
CA ALA A 403 -4.70 -28.76 17.91
C ALA A 403 -6.21 -28.65 17.59
N VAL A 404 -6.78 -27.45 17.61
CA VAL A 404 -8.16 -27.20 17.20
C VAL A 404 -8.33 -27.47 15.69
N GLN A 405 -7.38 -27.00 14.87
CA GLN A 405 -7.37 -27.23 13.43
C GLN A 405 -7.25 -28.71 13.08
N ASP A 406 -6.28 -29.43 13.69
CA ASP A 406 -6.05 -30.86 13.43
C ASP A 406 -7.25 -31.72 13.86
N GLY A 407 -8.06 -31.25 14.82
CA GLY A 407 -9.32 -31.86 15.23
C GLY A 407 -10.53 -31.41 14.39
N GLY A 408 -10.33 -30.69 13.29
CA GLY A 408 -11.38 -30.27 12.34
C GLY A 408 -12.33 -29.22 12.91
N PHE A 409 -11.86 -28.35 13.80
CA PHE A 409 -12.64 -27.25 14.40
C PHE A 409 -13.94 -27.70 15.09
N THR A 410 -13.94 -28.90 15.65
CA THR A 410 -15.09 -29.46 16.38
C THR A 410 -15.07 -29.08 17.87
N LYS A 411 -16.20 -29.26 18.58
CA LYS A 411 -16.26 -29.08 20.03
C LYS A 411 -15.32 -30.05 20.79
N GLU A 412 -15.18 -31.26 20.26
CA GLU A 412 -14.24 -32.26 20.76
C GLU A 412 -12.78 -31.79 20.59
N ALA A 413 -12.46 -31.14 19.47
CA ALA A 413 -11.15 -30.54 19.23
C ALA A 413 -10.84 -29.43 20.24
N VAL A 414 -11.80 -28.56 20.54
CA VAL A 414 -11.68 -27.53 21.59
C VAL A 414 -11.41 -28.19 22.94
N SER A 415 -12.19 -29.18 23.34
CA SER A 415 -12.00 -29.89 24.62
C SER A 415 -10.62 -30.57 24.71
N LYS A 416 -10.13 -31.12 23.59
CA LYS A 416 -8.78 -31.70 23.50
C LYS A 416 -7.69 -30.64 23.63
N ALA A 417 -7.84 -29.51 22.95
CA ALA A 417 -6.89 -28.39 23.03
C ALA A 417 -6.80 -27.81 24.45
N LEU A 418 -7.93 -27.67 25.16
CA LEU A 418 -7.97 -27.26 26.57
C LEU A 418 -7.31 -28.26 27.54
N SER A 419 -7.07 -29.48 27.09
CA SER A 419 -6.39 -30.51 27.88
C SER A 419 -4.88 -30.54 27.69
N LEU A 420 -4.35 -29.74 26.78
CA LEU A 420 -2.91 -29.64 26.51
C LEU A 420 -2.18 -28.98 27.69
N PRO A 421 -0.91 -29.35 27.94
CA PRO A 421 -0.08 -28.66 28.94
C PRO A 421 0.01 -27.15 28.72
N GLU A 422 0.07 -26.73 27.45
CA GLU A 422 0.13 -25.33 27.04
C GLU A 422 -1.14 -24.54 27.44
N ALA A 423 -2.28 -25.22 27.54
CA ALA A 423 -3.55 -24.66 27.98
C ALA A 423 -3.78 -24.80 29.51
N ALA A 424 -2.76 -25.21 30.27
CA ALA A 424 -2.87 -25.27 31.74
C ALA A 424 -2.88 -23.85 32.32
N GLY A 425 -3.81 -23.59 33.23
CA GLY A 425 -3.98 -22.28 33.87
C GLY A 425 -5.09 -22.30 34.91
N GLU A 426 -5.30 -21.17 35.56
CA GLU A 426 -6.39 -20.97 36.51
C GLU A 426 -7.76 -21.07 35.83
N LYS A 427 -8.81 -21.33 36.61
CA LYS A 427 -10.15 -21.56 36.06
C LYS A 427 -10.67 -20.36 35.24
N GLU A 428 -10.53 -19.16 35.79
CA GLU A 428 -11.00 -17.94 35.12
C GLU A 428 -10.30 -17.72 33.76
N TRP A 429 -9.00 -17.94 33.71
CA TRP A 429 -8.22 -17.87 32.47
C TRP A 429 -8.64 -18.96 31.49
N LYS A 430 -8.88 -20.19 31.97
CA LYS A 430 -9.38 -21.30 31.11
C LYS A 430 -10.76 -21.01 30.54
N ASP A 431 -11.65 -20.40 31.28
CA ASP A 431 -12.97 -20.00 30.79
C ASP A 431 -12.86 -18.97 29.67
N LYS A 432 -11.91 -18.02 29.77
CA LYS A 432 -11.59 -17.06 28.70
C LYS A 432 -11.00 -17.76 27.46
N LEU A 433 -10.08 -18.70 27.65
CA LEU A 433 -9.49 -19.47 26.56
C LEU A 433 -10.55 -20.31 25.85
N GLU A 434 -11.45 -20.99 26.59
CA GLU A 434 -12.54 -21.76 26.01
C GLU A 434 -13.44 -20.86 25.14
N ALA A 435 -13.81 -19.67 25.62
CA ALA A 435 -14.58 -18.69 24.84
C ALA A 435 -13.85 -18.26 23.56
N LEU A 436 -12.53 -18.02 23.64
CA LEU A 436 -11.71 -17.68 22.47
C LEU A 436 -11.66 -18.83 21.45
N LEU A 437 -11.47 -20.09 21.91
CA LEU A 437 -11.44 -21.25 21.00
C LEU A 437 -12.82 -21.51 20.36
N HIS A 438 -13.92 -21.26 21.07
CA HIS A 438 -15.26 -21.29 20.48
C HIS A 438 -15.46 -20.16 19.48
N PHE A 439 -14.91 -18.97 19.69
CA PHE A 439 -14.91 -17.90 18.70
C PHE A 439 -14.15 -18.30 17.42
N VAL A 440 -13.05 -19.04 17.55
CA VAL A 440 -12.34 -19.61 16.38
C VAL A 440 -13.22 -20.58 15.61
N THR A 441 -13.87 -21.53 16.31
CA THR A 441 -14.68 -22.58 15.65
C THR A 441 -16.01 -22.08 15.11
N ASP A 442 -16.64 -21.13 15.76
CA ASP A 442 -18.00 -20.70 15.46
C ASP A 442 -18.06 -19.45 14.55
N GLU A 443 -17.00 -18.63 14.57
CA GLU A 443 -16.99 -17.35 13.82
C GLU A 443 -15.83 -17.26 12.81
N ILE A 444 -14.58 -17.55 13.23
CA ILE A 444 -13.40 -17.32 12.35
C ILE A 444 -13.35 -18.37 11.25
N TYR A 445 -13.26 -19.64 11.61
CA TYR A 445 -13.07 -20.71 10.63
C TYR A 445 -14.19 -20.80 9.61
N PRO A 446 -15.48 -20.75 10.00
CA PRO A 446 -16.58 -20.80 9.00
C PRO A 446 -16.55 -19.64 7.99
N ARG A 447 -16.02 -18.48 8.40
CA ARG A 447 -15.88 -17.33 7.50
C ARG A 447 -14.69 -17.47 6.56
N LEU A 448 -13.56 -18.01 7.06
CA LEU A 448 -12.38 -18.30 6.23
C LEU A 448 -12.67 -19.42 5.20
N GLU A 449 -13.43 -20.43 5.60
CA GLU A 449 -13.83 -21.53 4.69
C GLU A 449 -14.65 -21.02 3.50
N ARG A 450 -15.42 -19.95 3.69
CA ARG A 450 -16.22 -19.29 2.64
C ARG A 450 -15.41 -18.43 1.67
N THR A 451 -14.09 -18.41 1.73
CA THR A 451 -13.24 -17.72 0.73
C THR A 451 -13.52 -18.16 -0.69
N GLY A 452 -13.99 -19.42 -0.89
CA GLY A 452 -14.44 -19.92 -2.19
C GLY A 452 -15.54 -19.09 -2.87
N GLU A 453 -16.32 -18.33 -2.08
CA GLU A 453 -17.35 -17.41 -2.60
C GLU A 453 -16.80 -16.29 -3.47
N GLU A 454 -15.50 -15.97 -3.39
CA GLU A 454 -14.86 -15.03 -4.31
C GLU A 454 -15.01 -15.50 -5.77
N MET A 455 -14.81 -16.78 -6.00
CA MET A 455 -14.98 -17.41 -7.32
C MET A 455 -16.46 -17.53 -7.69
N ASP A 456 -17.29 -18.03 -6.77
CA ASP A 456 -18.72 -18.23 -7.02
C ASP A 456 -19.42 -16.90 -7.35
N HIS A 457 -19.13 -15.84 -6.61
CA HIS A 457 -19.73 -14.52 -6.86
C HIS A 457 -19.19 -13.84 -8.13
N THR A 458 -17.94 -14.14 -8.54
CA THR A 458 -17.45 -13.72 -9.86
C THR A 458 -18.32 -14.31 -10.97
N LEU A 459 -18.65 -15.60 -10.89
CA LEU A 459 -19.52 -16.24 -11.85
C LEU A 459 -20.98 -15.77 -11.75
N ASP A 460 -21.47 -15.54 -10.54
CA ASP A 460 -22.82 -14.96 -10.34
C ASP A 460 -22.94 -13.59 -11.01
N ALA A 461 -21.92 -12.74 -10.89
CA ALA A 461 -21.89 -11.45 -11.57
C ALA A 461 -21.90 -11.60 -13.11
N LEU A 462 -21.14 -12.56 -13.66
CA LEU A 462 -21.14 -12.89 -15.09
C LEU A 462 -22.47 -13.50 -15.57
N ASP A 463 -23.24 -14.06 -14.66
CA ASP A 463 -24.61 -14.53 -14.93
C ASP A 463 -25.67 -13.44 -14.75
N GLY A 464 -25.24 -12.22 -14.38
CA GLY A 464 -26.16 -11.12 -14.08
C GLY A 464 -27.00 -11.38 -12.84
N ARG A 465 -26.50 -12.20 -11.91
CA ARG A 465 -27.11 -12.45 -10.60
C ARG A 465 -26.65 -11.39 -9.59
N TYR A 466 -27.37 -11.33 -8.50
CA TYR A 466 -27.05 -10.43 -7.39
C TYR A 466 -25.82 -10.91 -6.62
N VAL A 467 -24.85 -10.01 -6.42
CA VAL A 467 -23.73 -10.23 -5.51
C VAL A 467 -23.99 -9.47 -4.20
N GLU A 468 -24.01 -10.19 -3.10
CA GLU A 468 -24.32 -9.64 -1.78
C GLU A 468 -23.33 -8.53 -1.40
N PRO A 469 -23.78 -7.35 -0.95
CA PRO A 469 -22.90 -6.31 -0.45
C PRO A 469 -22.34 -6.68 0.93
N GLY A 470 -21.13 -6.17 1.22
CA GLY A 470 -20.49 -6.38 2.50
C GLY A 470 -19.60 -5.24 2.92
N PRO A 471 -19.16 -5.19 4.18
CA PRO A 471 -18.19 -4.22 4.63
C PRO A 471 -16.81 -4.49 3.98
N SER A 472 -15.96 -3.47 3.99
CA SER A 472 -14.56 -3.53 3.58
C SER A 472 -13.65 -3.12 4.73
N GLY A 473 -12.40 -3.48 4.66
CA GLY A 473 -11.38 -3.13 5.65
C GLY A 473 -10.35 -4.24 5.84
N SER A 474 -9.56 -4.12 6.91
CA SER A 474 -8.48 -5.06 7.24
C SER A 474 -8.96 -6.10 8.27
N PRO A 475 -9.13 -7.38 7.90
CA PRO A 475 -9.48 -8.43 8.85
C PRO A 475 -8.44 -8.60 9.96
N ASN A 476 -7.14 -8.48 9.64
CA ASN A 476 -6.04 -8.65 10.60
C ASN A 476 -5.93 -7.51 11.63
N ALA A 477 -6.61 -6.39 11.40
CA ALA A 477 -6.70 -5.29 12.37
C ALA A 477 -7.86 -5.46 13.39
N GLY A 478 -8.23 -6.71 13.72
CA GLY A 478 -9.33 -7.03 14.64
C GLY A 478 -10.71 -7.00 13.97
N GLY A 479 -10.76 -7.09 12.63
CA GLY A 479 -11.99 -6.99 11.85
C GLY A 479 -12.55 -8.33 11.36
N VAL A 480 -12.63 -9.36 12.20
CA VAL A 480 -13.22 -10.67 11.82
C VAL A 480 -14.63 -10.54 11.25
N SER A 481 -15.41 -9.54 11.69
CA SER A 481 -16.74 -9.25 11.16
C SER A 481 -16.75 -8.80 9.69
N LEU A 482 -15.60 -8.40 9.14
CA LEU A 482 -15.44 -8.04 7.73
C LEU A 482 -15.47 -9.28 6.81
N LEU A 483 -15.19 -10.47 7.37
CA LEU A 483 -15.26 -11.74 6.67
C LEU A 483 -16.70 -12.28 6.60
N PRO A 484 -17.05 -13.12 5.60
CA PRO A 484 -16.19 -13.64 4.53
C PRO A 484 -15.88 -12.60 3.44
N SER A 485 -14.85 -12.86 2.64
CA SER A 485 -14.59 -12.17 1.38
C SER A 485 -15.60 -12.51 0.29
N GLY A 486 -15.38 -12.09 -0.95
CA GLY A 486 -16.27 -12.39 -2.08
C GLY A 486 -17.47 -11.45 -2.23
N ARG A 487 -17.59 -10.43 -1.40
CA ARG A 487 -18.71 -9.50 -1.40
C ARG A 487 -18.47 -8.26 -2.26
N ASN A 488 -19.55 -7.69 -2.78
CA ASN A 488 -19.54 -6.39 -3.43
C ASN A 488 -19.45 -5.29 -2.36
N PHE A 489 -18.24 -5.04 -1.87
CA PHE A 489 -18.04 -4.24 -0.68
C PHE A 489 -18.36 -2.75 -0.85
N TYR A 490 -18.67 -2.09 0.27
CA TYR A 490 -19.02 -0.68 0.37
C TYR A 490 -18.13 0.05 1.39
N GLY A 491 -18.12 1.37 1.31
CA GLY A 491 -17.40 2.24 2.25
C GLY A 491 -18.21 2.59 3.50
N VAL A 492 -17.79 3.66 4.17
CA VAL A 492 -18.45 4.20 5.37
C VAL A 492 -19.21 5.48 5.05
N ASP A 493 -20.18 5.84 5.90
CA ASP A 493 -20.84 7.16 5.84
C ASP A 493 -19.85 8.25 6.27
N PRO A 494 -19.38 9.13 5.36
CA PRO A 494 -18.36 10.13 5.69
C PRO A 494 -18.80 11.13 6.77
N ARG A 495 -20.11 11.27 7.01
CA ARG A 495 -20.63 12.13 8.07
C ARG A 495 -20.34 11.59 9.48
N THR A 496 -19.97 10.33 9.60
CA THR A 496 -19.59 9.68 10.87
C THR A 496 -18.11 9.78 11.20
N LEU A 497 -17.33 10.45 10.35
CA LEU A 497 -15.90 10.63 10.52
C LEU A 497 -15.55 12.06 10.95
N PRO A 498 -14.60 12.22 11.91
CA PRO A 498 -14.08 11.16 12.75
C PRO A 498 -15.11 10.71 13.79
N SER A 499 -15.14 9.41 14.06
CA SER A 499 -15.97 8.87 15.16
C SER A 499 -15.34 9.18 16.53
N PRO A 500 -16.08 9.00 17.65
CA PRO A 500 -15.49 9.12 18.98
C PRO A 500 -14.24 8.24 19.18
N THR A 501 -14.24 7.02 18.63
CA THR A 501 -13.08 6.12 18.68
C THR A 501 -11.93 6.63 17.80
N GLY A 502 -12.22 7.09 16.59
CA GLY A 502 -11.24 7.73 15.72
C GLY A 502 -10.65 8.98 16.34
N TRP A 503 -11.45 9.77 17.06
CA TRP A 503 -10.96 10.94 17.80
C TRP A 503 -9.95 10.56 18.89
N GLN A 504 -10.27 9.57 19.73
CA GLN A 504 -9.35 9.08 20.76
C GLN A 504 -8.02 8.61 20.17
N LEU A 505 -8.08 7.91 19.04
CA LEU A 505 -6.90 7.39 18.36
C LEU A 505 -6.05 8.53 17.75
N GLY A 506 -6.69 9.51 17.11
CA GLY A 506 -6.02 10.70 16.58
C GLY A 506 -5.34 11.55 17.67
N VAL A 507 -5.96 11.65 18.85
CA VAL A 507 -5.35 12.32 20.02
C VAL A 507 -4.08 11.58 20.47
N LYS A 508 -4.15 10.25 20.60
CA LYS A 508 -2.97 9.44 20.98
C LYS A 508 -1.82 9.58 19.96
N LEU A 509 -2.13 9.51 18.66
CA LEU A 509 -1.14 9.69 17.59
C LEU A 509 -0.51 11.09 17.68
N GLY A 510 -1.32 12.12 17.81
CA GLY A 510 -0.85 13.49 17.92
C GLY A 510 0.02 13.73 19.15
N ASP A 511 -0.35 13.21 20.30
CA ASP A 511 0.45 13.34 21.53
C ASP A 511 1.81 12.64 21.36
N LYS A 512 1.83 11.42 20.83
CA LYS A 512 3.07 10.67 20.57
C LYS A 512 3.98 11.36 19.54
N MET A 513 3.40 11.91 18.50
CA MET A 513 4.13 12.66 17.48
C MET A 513 4.78 13.92 18.08
N ILE A 514 4.05 14.67 18.88
CA ILE A 514 4.57 15.87 19.57
C ILE A 514 5.66 15.49 20.56
N GLU A 515 5.44 14.45 21.39
CA GLU A 515 6.43 13.94 22.34
C GLU A 515 7.75 13.59 21.64
N LYS A 516 7.67 12.84 20.52
CA LYS A 516 8.85 12.48 19.72
C LYS A 516 9.55 13.71 19.14
N PHE A 517 8.81 14.65 18.56
CA PHE A 517 9.40 15.84 17.98
C PHE A 517 10.09 16.73 19.04
N ILE A 518 9.51 16.86 20.23
CA ILE A 518 10.13 17.56 21.35
C ILE A 518 11.40 16.84 21.81
N ALA A 519 11.38 15.51 21.88
CA ALA A 519 12.56 14.72 22.21
C ALA A 519 13.68 14.88 21.17
N ASP A 520 13.32 14.90 19.88
CA ASP A 520 14.28 15.02 18.78
C ASP A 520 14.80 16.46 18.60
N GLN A 521 13.93 17.50 18.78
CA GLN A 521 14.22 18.90 18.43
C GLN A 521 14.22 19.89 19.60
N GLY A 522 13.79 19.49 20.79
CA GLY A 522 13.76 20.33 22.00
C GLY A 522 12.69 21.44 21.99
N LYS A 523 11.75 21.42 21.05
CA LYS A 523 10.69 22.42 20.90
C LYS A 523 9.42 21.81 20.30
N TYR A 524 8.29 22.53 20.39
CA TYR A 524 7.10 22.17 19.64
C TYR A 524 7.31 22.36 18.12
N PRO A 525 6.73 21.49 17.27
CA PRO A 525 6.64 21.80 15.84
C PRO A 525 5.69 22.99 15.63
N GLU A 526 6.04 23.92 14.76
CA GLU A 526 5.15 25.04 14.40
C GLU A 526 4.29 24.72 13.18
N ASN A 527 4.86 24.00 12.19
CA ASN A 527 4.23 23.65 10.93
C ASN A 527 4.38 22.16 10.63
N ILE A 528 3.25 21.45 10.50
CA ILE A 528 3.21 20.03 10.16
C ILE A 528 2.56 19.86 8.79
N GLY A 529 3.15 19.00 7.94
CA GLY A 529 2.51 18.48 6.72
C GLY A 529 1.96 17.09 6.96
N MET A 530 0.69 16.86 6.70
CA MET A 530 0.04 15.56 6.83
C MET A 530 -0.43 15.05 5.47
N VAL A 531 -0.07 13.81 5.14
CA VAL A 531 -0.64 13.08 4.00
C VAL A 531 -1.93 12.40 4.45
N LEU A 532 -3.03 12.70 3.77
CA LEU A 532 -4.39 12.29 4.15
C LEU A 532 -5.04 11.47 3.04
N TRP A 533 -5.19 10.18 3.28
CA TRP A 533 -5.82 9.24 2.35
C TRP A 533 -7.21 8.82 2.82
N SER A 534 -8.10 8.50 1.87
CA SER A 534 -9.47 8.11 2.22
C SER A 534 -9.55 6.72 2.84
N GLY A 535 -8.87 5.72 2.28
CA GLY A 535 -8.89 4.34 2.76
C GLY A 535 -8.51 4.20 4.23
N PRO A 536 -7.32 4.69 4.65
CA PRO A 536 -6.90 4.70 6.05
C PRO A 536 -7.93 5.36 6.99
N ASN A 537 -8.48 6.51 6.59
CA ASN A 537 -9.50 7.20 7.40
C ASN A 537 -10.81 6.41 7.49
N MET A 538 -11.22 5.71 6.44
CA MET A 538 -12.39 4.83 6.48
C MET A 538 -12.18 3.64 7.42
N ARG A 539 -11.01 2.99 7.37
CA ARG A 539 -10.67 1.83 8.21
C ARG A 539 -10.44 2.19 9.68
N SER A 540 -9.85 3.34 9.95
CA SER A 540 -9.53 3.82 11.31
C SER A 540 -10.63 4.65 11.96
N SER A 541 -11.78 4.81 11.31
CA SER A 541 -12.86 5.70 11.76
C SER A 541 -12.46 7.18 11.84
N GLY A 542 -11.52 7.61 10.98
CA GLY A 542 -11.12 9.01 10.83
C GLY A 542 -9.98 9.46 11.73
N GLN A 543 -9.06 8.58 12.10
CA GLN A 543 -7.94 8.92 13.00
C GLN A 543 -7.08 10.08 12.49
N ASP A 544 -6.74 10.13 11.19
CA ASP A 544 -5.84 11.17 10.65
C ASP A 544 -6.55 12.52 10.59
N ILE A 545 -7.84 12.53 10.28
CA ILE A 545 -8.67 13.73 10.35
C ILE A 545 -8.76 14.21 11.80
N ALA A 546 -8.94 13.30 12.75
CA ALA A 546 -8.96 13.60 14.18
C ALA A 546 -7.63 14.20 14.65
N GLU A 547 -6.51 13.64 14.23
CA GLU A 547 -5.17 14.15 14.53
C GLU A 547 -4.96 15.55 13.95
N PHE A 548 -5.36 15.78 12.69
CA PHE A 548 -5.34 17.09 12.05
C PHE A 548 -6.11 18.14 12.89
N LEU A 549 -7.35 17.82 13.30
CA LEU A 549 -8.16 18.69 14.14
C LEU A 549 -7.51 18.92 15.51
N TYR A 550 -7.00 17.87 16.12
CA TYR A 550 -6.36 17.93 17.44
C TYR A 550 -5.12 18.79 17.44
N MET A 551 -4.29 18.77 16.39
CA MET A 551 -3.13 19.68 16.26
C MET A 551 -3.55 21.14 16.34
N LEU A 552 -4.64 21.50 15.66
CA LEU A 552 -5.22 22.84 15.68
C LEU A 552 -5.87 23.18 17.03
N GLY A 553 -6.04 22.22 17.92
CA GLY A 553 -6.80 22.40 19.17
C GLY A 553 -8.30 22.55 18.93
N ILE A 554 -8.84 21.85 17.96
CA ILE A 554 -10.26 21.81 17.60
C ILE A 554 -10.76 20.38 17.78
N ARG A 555 -11.96 20.19 18.33
CA ARG A 555 -12.58 18.87 18.46
C ARG A 555 -13.93 18.80 17.77
N PRO A 556 -14.34 17.63 17.28
CA PRO A 556 -15.68 17.44 16.73
C PRO A 556 -16.73 17.36 17.85
N ARG A 557 -17.92 17.81 17.52
CA ARG A 557 -19.15 17.57 18.30
C ARG A 557 -20.03 16.57 17.55
N TRP A 558 -20.48 15.54 18.24
CA TRP A 558 -21.37 14.53 17.66
C TRP A 558 -22.82 14.82 17.98
N GLN A 559 -23.68 14.51 17.03
CA GLN A 559 -25.12 14.56 17.22
C GLN A 559 -25.55 13.55 18.30
N LYS A 560 -26.37 13.97 19.24
CA LYS A 560 -26.86 13.09 20.31
C LYS A 560 -27.58 11.87 19.73
N GLY A 561 -27.19 10.67 20.15
CA GLY A 561 -27.77 9.40 19.69
C GLY A 561 -27.32 8.97 18.29
N SER A 562 -26.30 9.60 17.73
CA SER A 562 -25.74 9.31 16.43
C SER A 562 -24.21 9.51 16.46
N LEU A 563 -23.49 8.84 15.57
CA LEU A 563 -22.05 9.06 15.37
C LEU A 563 -21.74 10.23 14.41
N LYS A 564 -22.76 10.90 13.88
CA LYS A 564 -22.57 11.98 12.91
C LYS A 564 -21.97 13.22 13.58
N VAL A 565 -20.94 13.77 12.95
CA VAL A 565 -20.35 15.04 13.36
C VAL A 565 -21.31 16.17 13.02
N SER A 566 -21.74 16.94 14.02
CA SER A 566 -22.69 18.04 13.86
C SER A 566 -22.03 19.40 13.78
N ASP A 567 -20.89 19.59 14.47
CA ASP A 567 -20.16 20.85 14.53
C ASP A 567 -18.73 20.65 15.08
N LEU A 568 -17.98 21.75 15.16
CA LEU A 568 -16.63 21.83 15.74
C LEU A 568 -16.66 22.70 17.00
N GLU A 569 -15.76 22.39 17.93
CA GLU A 569 -15.56 23.12 19.18
C GLU A 569 -14.10 23.44 19.37
N VAL A 570 -13.82 24.70 19.74
CA VAL A 570 -12.47 25.13 20.13
C VAL A 570 -12.11 24.55 21.49
N ILE A 571 -11.00 23.83 21.59
CA ILE A 571 -10.44 23.39 22.87
C ILE A 571 -9.73 24.58 23.50
N PRO A 572 -10.12 25.03 24.71
CA PRO A 572 -9.42 26.13 25.37
C PRO A 572 -7.96 25.79 25.64
N LEU A 573 -7.05 26.77 25.55
CA LEU A 573 -5.63 26.56 25.84
C LEU A 573 -5.38 25.99 27.23
N SER A 574 -6.21 26.34 28.22
CA SER A 574 -6.15 25.78 29.58
C SER A 574 -6.41 24.28 29.65
N GLU A 575 -7.17 23.73 28.70
CA GLU A 575 -7.44 22.29 28.53
C GLU A 575 -6.38 21.67 27.60
N LEU A 576 -6.05 22.33 26.50
CA LEU A 576 -5.10 21.84 25.47
C LEU A 576 -3.69 21.72 26.04
N LYS A 577 -3.28 22.65 26.94
CA LYS A 577 -1.98 22.71 27.65
C LYS A 577 -0.74 22.74 26.73
N ARG A 578 -0.91 23.20 25.51
CA ARG A 578 0.15 23.40 24.52
C ARG A 578 -0.30 24.44 23.48
N PRO A 579 0.62 24.94 22.65
CA PRO A 579 0.25 25.80 21.53
C PRO A 579 -0.64 25.08 20.51
N ARG A 580 -1.45 25.85 19.78
CA ARG A 580 -2.12 25.38 18.57
C ARG A 580 -1.06 25.25 17.48
N ILE A 581 -0.95 24.06 16.91
CA ILE A 581 0.05 23.73 15.89
C ILE A 581 -0.59 23.89 14.51
N ASP A 582 0.13 24.58 13.61
CA ASP A 582 -0.31 24.75 12.23
C ASP A 582 -0.12 23.46 11.42
N VAL A 583 -1.13 23.07 10.67
CA VAL A 583 -1.13 21.85 9.90
C VAL A 583 -1.56 22.10 8.46
N THR A 584 -0.77 21.62 7.51
CA THR A 584 -1.12 21.58 6.09
C THR A 584 -1.46 20.14 5.69
N GLY A 585 -2.67 19.92 5.19
CA GLY A 585 -3.13 18.62 4.71
C GLY A 585 -2.91 18.46 3.21
N ARG A 586 -2.24 17.38 2.80
CA ARG A 586 -2.15 16.92 1.42
C ARG A 586 -3.15 15.78 1.24
N ILE A 587 -4.33 16.09 0.78
CA ILE A 587 -5.37 15.08 0.49
C ILE A 587 -5.13 14.41 -0.87
N SER A 588 -5.44 13.12 -0.98
CA SER A 588 -5.45 12.41 -2.26
C SER A 588 -6.71 12.70 -3.08
N GLY A 589 -6.68 12.39 -4.37
CA GLY A 589 -7.87 12.45 -5.23
C GLY A 589 -9.01 11.57 -4.73
N LEU A 590 -8.68 10.42 -4.14
CA LEU A 590 -9.64 9.53 -3.48
C LEU A 590 -10.32 10.20 -2.28
N PHE A 591 -9.56 10.89 -1.44
CA PHE A 591 -10.09 11.66 -0.30
C PHE A 591 -11.03 12.76 -0.79
N ARG A 592 -10.60 13.54 -1.78
CA ARG A 592 -11.40 14.59 -2.41
C ARG A 592 -12.78 14.06 -2.86
N ASP A 593 -12.82 12.88 -3.48
CA ASP A 593 -14.03 12.34 -4.10
C ASP A 593 -14.92 11.58 -3.11
N THR A 594 -14.35 10.89 -2.14
CA THR A 594 -15.11 10.06 -1.19
C THR A 594 -15.45 10.78 0.11
N LEU A 595 -14.66 11.78 0.51
CA LEU A 595 -14.73 12.48 1.78
C LEU A 595 -14.78 14.03 1.61
N PRO A 596 -15.49 14.60 0.62
CA PRO A 596 -15.40 16.04 0.31
C PRO A 596 -15.87 16.92 1.47
N GLN A 597 -16.84 16.45 2.27
CA GLN A 597 -17.34 17.20 3.43
C GLN A 597 -16.26 17.34 4.52
N LEU A 598 -15.32 16.41 4.59
CA LEU A 598 -14.25 16.44 5.58
C LEU A 598 -13.16 17.45 5.20
N ALA A 599 -12.92 17.67 3.90
CA ALA A 599 -12.07 18.77 3.45
C ALA A 599 -12.64 20.12 3.90
N GLU A 600 -13.96 20.33 3.74
CA GLU A 600 -14.66 21.53 4.26
C GLU A 600 -14.61 21.62 5.78
N LEU A 601 -14.78 20.51 6.50
CA LEU A 601 -14.70 20.46 7.96
C LEU A 601 -13.31 20.86 8.47
N MET A 602 -12.26 20.32 7.85
CA MET A 602 -10.87 20.64 8.20
C MET A 602 -10.55 22.10 7.90
N ASP A 603 -10.99 22.64 6.77
CA ASP A 603 -10.81 24.06 6.44
C ASP A 603 -11.51 24.95 7.49
N LYS A 604 -12.75 24.63 7.86
CA LYS A 604 -13.47 25.32 8.93
C LYS A 604 -12.68 25.30 10.26
N ALA A 605 -12.05 24.18 10.58
CA ALA A 605 -11.24 24.06 11.79
C ALA A 605 -10.01 24.98 11.76
N VAL A 606 -9.34 25.08 10.60
CA VAL A 606 -8.22 26.02 10.40
C VAL A 606 -8.67 27.46 10.62
N LEU A 607 -9.80 27.86 10.03
CA LEU A 607 -10.35 29.21 10.19
C LEU A 607 -10.73 29.50 11.65
N LEU A 608 -11.32 28.52 12.36
CA LEU A 608 -11.61 28.65 13.80
C LEU A 608 -10.35 28.84 14.64
N ALA A 609 -9.29 28.06 14.38
CA ALA A 609 -8.03 28.18 15.10
C ALA A 609 -7.35 29.53 14.81
N ALA A 610 -7.30 29.97 13.54
CA ALA A 610 -6.71 31.23 13.13
C ALA A 610 -7.43 32.48 13.69
N SER A 611 -8.72 32.36 13.95
CA SER A 611 -9.56 33.47 14.45
C SER A 611 -9.51 33.64 15.98
N GLN A 612 -8.88 32.73 16.73
CA GLN A 612 -8.77 32.86 18.19
C GLN A 612 -7.84 34.02 18.56
N ASP A 613 -8.27 34.85 19.51
CA ASP A 613 -7.47 35.99 20.01
C ASP A 613 -6.43 35.49 21.02
N GLU A 614 -5.34 34.96 20.54
CA GLU A 614 -4.26 34.31 21.29
C GLU A 614 -2.90 34.84 20.85
N SER A 615 -1.88 34.70 21.70
CA SER A 615 -0.52 35.14 21.38
C SER A 615 0.12 34.30 20.26
N ASP A 616 1.15 34.80 19.63
CA ASP A 616 1.89 34.08 18.56
C ASP A 616 2.62 32.85 19.11
N GLU A 617 2.96 32.81 20.41
CA GLU A 617 3.54 31.66 21.08
C GLU A 617 2.53 30.58 21.40
N ASP A 618 1.27 30.96 21.58
CA ASP A 618 0.17 30.03 21.94
C ASP A 618 -0.61 29.53 20.72
N ASN A 619 -0.49 30.21 19.56
CA ASN A 619 -1.23 29.87 18.35
C ASN A 619 -0.42 30.10 17.08
N PHE A 620 0.24 29.06 16.63
CA PHE A 620 1.07 29.11 15.42
C PHE A 620 0.22 29.24 14.14
N VAL A 621 -1.03 28.79 14.14
CA VAL A 621 -1.95 28.94 12.99
C VAL A 621 -2.23 30.44 12.76
N ARG A 622 -2.64 31.15 13.80
CA ARG A 622 -2.90 32.58 13.74
C ARG A 622 -1.64 33.37 13.38
N LYS A 623 -0.51 33.03 14.00
CA LYS A 623 0.81 33.64 13.71
C LYS A 623 1.11 33.62 12.22
N HIS A 624 1.08 32.44 11.61
CA HIS A 624 1.43 32.28 10.19
C HIS A 624 0.39 32.91 9.26
N VAL A 625 -0.89 32.84 9.59
CA VAL A 625 -1.95 33.49 8.79
C VAL A 625 -1.79 35.01 8.82
N LYS A 626 -1.47 35.63 9.96
CA LYS A 626 -1.21 37.04 10.07
C LYS A 626 0.01 37.49 9.27
N GLU A 627 1.12 36.73 9.39
CA GLU A 627 2.37 37.02 8.68
C GLU A 627 2.15 36.97 7.17
N ASP A 628 1.52 35.90 6.67
CA ASP A 628 1.28 35.72 5.23
C ASP A 628 0.24 36.71 4.70
N THR A 629 -0.79 37.04 5.46
CA THR A 629 -1.79 38.07 5.11
C THR A 629 -1.08 39.42 4.87
N LYS A 630 -0.20 39.82 5.81
CA LYS A 630 0.53 41.10 5.70
C LYS A 630 1.41 41.14 4.45
N ILE A 631 2.11 40.03 4.13
CA ILE A 631 2.93 39.94 2.91
C ILE A 631 2.07 40.17 1.68
N MET A 632 0.91 39.51 1.60
CA MET A 632 0.00 39.63 0.43
C MET A 632 -0.63 41.03 0.34
N GLU A 633 -1.00 41.66 1.47
CA GLU A 633 -1.48 43.05 1.48
C GLU A 633 -0.39 44.03 0.99
N ASP A 634 0.84 43.83 1.40
CA ASP A 634 1.99 44.65 0.96
C ASP A 634 2.27 44.48 -0.55
N GLU A 635 1.89 43.32 -1.11
CA GLU A 635 1.91 43.05 -2.56
C GLU A 635 0.65 43.56 -3.29
N GLY A 636 -0.27 44.20 -2.59
CA GLY A 636 -1.47 44.84 -3.17
C GLY A 636 -2.70 43.93 -3.29
N VAL A 637 -2.72 42.79 -2.62
CA VAL A 637 -3.91 41.93 -2.53
C VAL A 637 -4.91 42.55 -1.57
N ASP A 638 -6.21 42.50 -1.90
CA ASP A 638 -7.30 42.94 -1.01
C ASP A 638 -7.22 42.19 0.34
N ALA A 639 -7.54 42.91 1.43
CA ALA A 639 -7.37 42.38 2.78
C ALA A 639 -8.14 41.06 3.05
N ASP A 640 -9.39 40.96 2.57
CA ASP A 640 -10.22 39.76 2.75
C ASP A 640 -9.68 38.60 1.91
N ASP A 641 -9.25 38.84 0.68
CA ASP A 641 -8.61 37.86 -0.20
C ASP A 641 -7.24 37.44 0.36
N ALA A 642 -6.44 38.37 0.87
CA ALA A 642 -5.14 38.09 1.47
C ALA A 642 -5.30 37.19 2.69
N TRP A 643 -6.21 37.48 3.59
CA TRP A 643 -6.48 36.64 4.77
C TRP A 643 -6.97 35.25 4.38
N ARG A 644 -7.91 35.15 3.43
CA ARG A 644 -8.41 33.85 2.95
C ARG A 644 -7.31 33.02 2.29
N ASN A 645 -6.52 33.61 1.43
CA ASN A 645 -5.40 32.92 0.78
C ASN A 645 -4.33 32.48 1.79
N ALA A 646 -4.02 33.30 2.77
CA ALA A 646 -3.09 32.96 3.85
C ALA A 646 -3.60 31.79 4.73
N ALA A 647 -4.91 31.57 4.83
CA ALA A 647 -5.51 30.55 5.66
C ALA A 647 -5.77 29.20 4.94
N PHE A 648 -5.52 29.06 3.65
CA PHE A 648 -5.65 27.75 2.99
C PHE A 648 -4.64 26.73 3.52
N ARG A 649 -5.13 25.57 3.95
CA ARG A 649 -4.31 24.48 4.49
C ARG A 649 -4.64 23.11 3.90
N ILE A 650 -5.69 23.00 3.07
CA ILE A 650 -6.09 21.76 2.43
C ILE A 650 -5.72 21.84 0.96
N PHE A 651 -4.73 21.05 0.57
CA PHE A 651 -4.20 20.95 -0.78
C PHE A 651 -4.35 19.53 -1.30
N GLY A 652 -4.56 19.36 -2.60
CA GLY A 652 -4.73 18.04 -3.17
C GLY A 652 -4.71 18.02 -4.69
N ASP A 653 -5.03 16.86 -5.24
CA ASP A 653 -5.12 16.62 -6.65
C ASP A 653 -6.25 17.45 -7.28
N ALA A 654 -6.04 17.89 -8.49
CA ALA A 654 -7.10 18.56 -9.28
C ALA A 654 -8.33 17.64 -9.44
N PRO A 655 -9.54 18.19 -9.52
CA PRO A 655 -10.74 17.40 -9.81
C PRO A 655 -10.57 16.53 -11.06
N GLY A 656 -10.92 15.25 -10.96
CA GLY A 656 -10.77 14.30 -12.07
C GLY A 656 -9.35 13.77 -12.30
N THR A 657 -8.42 14.05 -11.40
CA THR A 657 -7.04 13.53 -11.44
C THR A 657 -6.67 12.81 -10.14
N TYR A 658 -5.67 11.92 -10.19
CA TYR A 658 -5.27 11.07 -9.08
C TYR A 658 -3.77 10.86 -9.09
N GLY A 659 -3.14 10.97 -7.91
CA GLY A 659 -1.73 10.71 -7.69
C GLY A 659 -0.92 11.96 -7.36
N ALA A 660 0.37 11.78 -7.08
CA ALA A 660 1.30 12.85 -6.78
C ALA A 660 2.27 13.17 -7.93
N GLY A 661 2.30 12.32 -8.97
CA GLY A 661 3.14 12.46 -10.16
C GLY A 661 4.61 12.07 -9.97
N VAL A 662 5.09 11.96 -8.73
CA VAL A 662 6.50 11.70 -8.39
C VAL A 662 6.96 10.33 -8.87
N ASN A 663 6.16 9.29 -8.66
CA ASN A 663 6.44 7.93 -9.14
C ASN A 663 6.57 7.88 -10.67
N THR A 664 5.70 8.55 -11.40
CA THR A 664 5.78 8.62 -12.88
C THR A 664 7.11 9.22 -13.35
N VAL A 665 7.60 10.24 -12.66
CA VAL A 665 8.89 10.88 -12.98
C VAL A 665 10.05 9.97 -12.64
N LEU A 666 10.03 9.30 -11.50
CA LEU A 666 11.04 8.34 -11.09
C LEU A 666 11.13 7.16 -12.07
N ASP A 667 9.99 6.59 -12.46
CA ASP A 667 9.91 5.48 -13.41
C ASP A 667 10.42 5.85 -14.83
N SER A 668 10.28 7.11 -15.21
CA SER A 668 10.80 7.61 -16.51
C SER A 668 12.32 7.68 -16.57
N LYS A 669 13.00 7.66 -15.42
CA LYS A 669 14.47 7.81 -15.26
C LYS A 669 15.05 9.14 -15.77
N ASN A 670 14.24 10.09 -16.19
CA ASN A 670 14.65 11.36 -16.80
C ASN A 670 14.81 12.51 -15.79
N TRP A 671 14.58 12.25 -14.49
CA TRP A 671 14.81 13.26 -13.45
C TRP A 671 16.30 13.48 -13.18
N GLN A 672 16.67 14.71 -12.85
CA GLN A 672 18.05 15.12 -12.62
C GLN A 672 18.38 15.30 -11.13
N ASN A 673 17.42 15.86 -10.39
CA ASN A 673 17.60 16.20 -8.98
C ASN A 673 16.24 16.32 -8.26
N GLU A 674 16.30 16.66 -6.96
CA GLU A 674 15.11 16.82 -6.11
C GLU A 674 14.16 17.93 -6.57
N ASP A 675 14.67 18.98 -7.24
CA ASP A 675 13.84 20.08 -7.74
C ASP A 675 12.83 19.59 -8.79
N ASP A 676 13.20 18.60 -9.59
CA ASP A 676 12.30 17.96 -10.56
C ASP A 676 11.14 17.29 -9.83
N LEU A 677 11.43 16.55 -8.75
CA LEU A 677 10.41 15.88 -7.94
C LEU A 677 9.51 16.89 -7.20
N ALA A 678 10.10 17.94 -6.65
CA ALA A 678 9.37 19.01 -5.98
C ALA A 678 8.42 19.76 -6.93
N ASN A 679 8.86 20.07 -8.14
CA ASN A 679 8.04 20.76 -9.14
C ASN A 679 6.81 19.95 -9.53
N VAL A 680 6.98 18.64 -9.76
CA VAL A 680 5.86 17.71 -10.05
C VAL A 680 4.91 17.63 -8.86
N TYR A 681 5.44 17.45 -7.65
CA TYR A 681 4.64 17.35 -6.44
C TYR A 681 3.75 18.59 -6.24
N VAL A 682 4.33 19.78 -6.42
CA VAL A 682 3.59 21.05 -6.33
C VAL A 682 2.56 21.19 -7.43
N ARG A 683 2.92 20.82 -8.66
CA ARG A 683 2.02 20.94 -9.81
C ARG A 683 0.79 20.05 -9.66
N TRP A 684 0.96 18.82 -9.20
CA TRP A 684 -0.13 17.88 -9.01
C TRP A 684 -0.96 18.20 -7.75
N GLY A 685 -0.31 18.62 -6.67
CA GLY A 685 -0.94 18.83 -5.37
C GLY A 685 -1.36 20.25 -5.04
N GLY A 686 -1.05 21.23 -5.88
CA GLY A 686 -1.24 22.64 -5.60
C GLY A 686 -2.67 23.19 -5.77
N HIS A 687 -3.69 22.36 -5.59
CA HIS A 687 -5.10 22.74 -5.72
C HIS A 687 -5.73 22.87 -4.32
N VAL A 688 -6.39 23.99 -4.05
CA VAL A 688 -6.97 24.28 -2.73
C VAL A 688 -8.42 23.81 -2.61
N PHE A 689 -8.76 23.37 -1.42
CA PHE A 689 -10.09 22.91 -1.03
C PHE A 689 -10.54 23.62 0.25
N GLY A 690 -11.85 23.77 0.42
CA GLY A 690 -12.45 24.43 1.58
C GLY A 690 -13.04 25.80 1.29
N GLY A 691 -14.03 26.20 2.06
CA GLY A 691 -14.74 27.46 1.88
C GLY A 691 -15.45 27.57 0.52
N GLY A 692 -15.94 26.44 -0.02
CA GLY A 692 -16.55 26.35 -1.34
C GLY A 692 -15.56 26.20 -2.50
N ASN A 693 -14.25 26.26 -2.25
CA ASN A 693 -13.23 25.97 -3.27
C ASN A 693 -13.12 24.46 -3.47
N ARG A 694 -13.13 24.02 -4.71
CA ARG A 694 -13.12 22.62 -5.13
C ARG A 694 -11.97 22.32 -6.10
N GLY A 695 -10.75 22.61 -5.67
CA GLY A 695 -9.56 22.36 -6.48
C GLY A 695 -9.13 23.54 -7.36
N VAL A 696 -9.22 24.75 -6.84
CA VAL A 696 -8.65 25.93 -7.50
C VAL A 696 -7.12 25.85 -7.43
N PHE A 697 -6.46 26.00 -8.57
CA PHE A 697 -5.01 25.89 -8.67
C PHE A 697 -4.31 27.12 -8.07
N LYS A 698 -3.61 26.93 -6.98
CA LYS A 698 -2.85 27.95 -6.24
C LYS A 698 -1.48 27.40 -5.81
N PRO A 699 -0.60 27.07 -6.76
CA PRO A 699 0.68 26.41 -6.48
C PRO A 699 1.61 27.24 -5.58
N GLU A 700 1.58 28.57 -5.68
CA GLU A 700 2.44 29.44 -4.89
C GLU A 700 2.07 29.39 -3.39
N LEU A 701 0.78 29.22 -3.05
CA LEU A 701 0.35 29.01 -1.67
C LEU A 701 0.86 27.66 -1.14
N PHE A 702 0.81 26.60 -1.98
CA PHE A 702 1.31 25.29 -1.62
C PHE A 702 2.84 25.29 -1.42
N LYS A 703 3.60 25.93 -2.32
CA LYS A 703 5.04 26.14 -2.17
C LYS A 703 5.38 26.84 -0.86
N LYS A 704 4.62 27.91 -0.52
CA LYS A 704 4.80 28.65 0.72
C LYS A 704 4.63 27.76 1.95
N ARG A 705 3.59 26.92 1.97
CA ARG A 705 3.37 25.98 3.07
C ARG A 705 4.48 24.93 3.14
N LEU A 706 4.81 24.27 2.03
CA LEU A 706 5.86 23.25 1.99
C LEU A 706 7.22 23.80 2.44
N SER A 707 7.60 25.01 2.01
CA SER A 707 8.90 25.61 2.37
C SER A 707 9.08 25.85 3.87
N SER A 708 8.01 25.86 4.64
CA SER A 708 8.02 26.18 6.07
C SER A 708 7.73 24.99 6.99
N LEU A 709 7.56 23.78 6.46
CA LEU A 709 7.25 22.62 7.27
C LEU A 709 8.45 22.19 8.15
N ASP A 710 8.20 22.00 9.43
CA ASP A 710 9.15 21.43 10.39
C ASP A 710 9.13 19.91 10.36
N LEU A 711 7.96 19.34 10.12
CA LEU A 711 7.64 17.93 10.25
C LEU A 711 6.68 17.50 9.13
N THR A 712 6.92 16.33 8.58
CA THR A 712 5.95 15.63 7.71
C THR A 712 5.48 14.33 8.38
N VAL A 713 4.24 13.95 8.17
CA VAL A 713 3.67 12.73 8.76
C VAL A 713 2.68 12.03 7.82
N LYS A 714 2.74 10.71 7.82
CA LYS A 714 1.71 9.83 7.30
C LYS A 714 1.54 8.64 8.25
N ASN A 715 0.32 8.40 8.69
CA ASN A 715 0.03 7.31 9.62
C ASN A 715 -0.29 6.00 8.89
N GLU A 716 -0.07 4.90 9.59
CA GLU A 716 -0.48 3.55 9.24
C GLU A 716 -1.38 2.97 10.34
N GLU A 717 -2.44 2.28 9.95
CA GLU A 717 -3.43 1.70 10.86
C GLU A 717 -3.52 0.16 10.77
N ASN A 718 -2.73 -0.44 9.88
CA ASN A 718 -2.54 -1.88 9.74
C ASN A 718 -1.20 -2.17 9.04
N HIS A 719 -0.70 -3.40 9.15
CA HIS A 719 0.51 -3.85 8.48
C HIS A 719 0.26 -4.78 7.28
N GLU A 720 -0.99 -4.96 6.86
CA GLU A 720 -1.31 -5.64 5.59
C GLU A 720 -0.77 -4.85 4.36
N SER A 721 -0.52 -3.55 4.55
CA SER A 721 0.25 -2.71 3.63
C SER A 721 1.23 -1.87 4.44
N ASN A 722 2.47 -1.80 4.00
CA ASN A 722 3.52 -1.00 4.62
C ASN A 722 4.14 -0.04 3.59
N ILE A 723 5.07 0.78 4.00
CA ILE A 723 5.70 1.81 3.14
C ILE A 723 6.41 1.25 1.90
N LEU A 724 6.68 -0.05 1.84
CA LEU A 724 7.28 -0.74 0.69
C LEU A 724 6.28 -1.59 -0.11
N SER A 725 4.99 -1.52 0.22
CA SER A 725 3.94 -2.29 -0.48
C SER A 725 3.45 -1.62 -1.77
N SER A 726 3.58 -0.28 -1.87
CA SER A 726 3.15 0.50 -3.03
C SER A 726 4.04 1.73 -3.19
N ASP A 727 4.30 2.12 -4.43
CA ASP A 727 5.01 3.35 -4.80
C ASP A 727 4.25 4.63 -4.41
N ASP A 728 2.94 4.54 -4.21
CA ASP A 728 2.11 5.66 -3.74
C ASP A 728 2.54 6.21 -2.38
N TYR A 729 3.00 5.35 -1.46
CA TYR A 729 3.53 5.80 -0.17
C TYR A 729 4.69 6.77 -0.36
N ASN A 730 5.63 6.41 -1.20
CA ASN A 730 6.74 7.27 -1.57
C ASN A 730 6.28 8.50 -2.36
N ALA A 731 5.41 8.34 -3.35
CA ALA A 731 4.95 9.44 -4.19
C ALA A 731 4.31 10.57 -3.36
N PHE A 732 3.48 10.23 -2.37
CA PHE A 732 2.80 11.21 -1.52
C PHE A 732 3.67 11.70 -0.36
N HIS A 733 4.25 10.84 0.44
CA HIS A 733 5.03 11.23 1.62
C HIS A 733 6.49 11.54 1.26
N GLY A 734 7.16 10.68 0.49
CA GLY A 734 8.50 10.94 0.00
C GLY A 734 8.54 12.18 -0.91
N GLY A 735 7.54 12.35 -1.77
CA GLY A 735 7.39 13.54 -2.58
C GLY A 735 7.23 14.82 -1.75
N MET A 736 6.49 14.78 -0.64
CA MET A 736 6.40 15.89 0.31
C MET A 736 7.78 16.20 0.93
N ILE A 737 8.50 15.19 1.37
CA ILE A 737 9.86 15.35 1.95
C ILE A 737 10.79 16.02 0.94
N ALA A 738 10.85 15.53 -0.30
CA ALA A 738 11.66 16.10 -1.37
C ALA A 738 11.26 17.55 -1.67
N ALA A 739 9.97 17.85 -1.71
CA ALA A 739 9.46 19.19 -1.95
C ALA A 739 9.85 20.18 -0.82
N VAL A 740 9.72 19.75 0.44
CA VAL A 740 10.13 20.58 1.60
C VAL A 740 11.62 20.83 1.55
N LYS A 741 12.43 19.83 1.28
CA LYS A 741 13.89 19.97 1.17
C LYS A 741 14.29 20.92 0.04
N SER A 742 13.73 20.75 -1.15
CA SER A 742 14.00 21.61 -2.30
C SER A 742 13.58 23.05 -2.07
N LEU A 743 12.37 23.29 -1.54
CA LEU A 743 11.80 24.62 -1.37
C LEU A 743 12.29 25.33 -0.09
N GLY A 744 12.52 24.59 0.98
CA GLY A 744 12.92 25.12 2.29
C GLY A 744 14.43 25.07 2.57
N GLY A 745 15.20 24.38 1.74
CA GLY A 745 16.67 24.26 1.85
C GLY A 745 17.17 23.34 2.98
N LYS A 746 16.28 22.64 3.68
CA LYS A 746 16.64 21.67 4.73
C LYS A 746 15.67 20.48 4.74
N THR A 747 16.17 19.32 5.10
CA THR A 747 15.35 18.12 5.27
C THR A 747 14.45 18.30 6.51
N PRO A 748 13.11 18.10 6.38
CA PRO A 748 12.21 18.11 7.52
C PRO A 748 12.37 16.83 8.34
N GLU A 749 12.00 16.87 9.63
CA GLU A 749 11.67 15.66 10.34
C GLU A 749 10.51 14.97 9.63
N SER A 750 10.52 13.64 9.56
CA SER A 750 9.50 12.90 8.83
C SER A 750 9.14 11.63 9.58
N TYR A 751 7.86 11.52 9.95
CA TYR A 751 7.37 10.47 10.83
C TYR A 751 6.30 9.60 10.18
N VAL A 752 6.28 8.36 10.64
CA VAL A 752 5.19 7.40 10.43
C VAL A 752 4.57 7.10 11.78
N GLY A 753 3.30 7.43 11.95
CA GLY A 753 2.52 7.04 13.12
C GLY A 753 1.96 5.63 12.89
N ASP A 754 2.06 4.77 13.88
CA ASP A 754 1.56 3.40 13.85
C ASP A 754 0.47 3.21 14.90
N SER A 755 -0.75 2.96 14.43
CA SER A 755 -1.92 2.67 15.25
C SER A 755 -2.47 1.26 15.03
N THR A 756 -1.68 0.36 14.47
CA THR A 756 -2.03 -1.05 14.28
C THR A 756 -2.47 -1.68 15.59
N ASN A 757 -1.74 -1.42 16.67
CA ASN A 757 -2.20 -1.68 18.02
C ASN A 757 -2.81 -0.41 18.62
N ARG A 758 -4.14 -0.34 18.67
CA ARG A 758 -4.89 0.83 19.16
C ARG A 758 -4.66 1.15 20.64
N SER A 759 -4.22 0.18 21.43
CA SER A 759 -3.88 0.36 22.85
C SER A 759 -2.48 0.91 23.04
N SER A 760 -1.54 0.61 22.12
CA SER A 760 -0.13 1.01 22.18
C SER A 760 0.29 1.64 20.85
N VAL A 761 -0.02 2.92 20.67
CA VAL A 761 0.32 3.70 19.47
C VAL A 761 1.80 4.08 19.50
N GLY A 762 2.48 3.93 18.36
CA GLY A 762 3.88 4.31 18.18
C GLY A 762 4.10 5.38 17.11
N VAL A 763 5.25 6.03 17.13
CA VAL A 763 5.71 6.95 16.09
C VAL A 763 7.18 6.72 15.82
N LYS A 764 7.54 6.52 14.56
CA LYS A 764 8.90 6.32 14.07
C LYS A 764 9.26 7.37 13.04
N THR A 765 10.56 7.59 12.84
CA THR A 765 11.00 8.30 11.63
C THR A 765 10.77 7.42 10.40
N VAL A 766 10.66 8.03 9.21
CA VAL A 766 10.57 7.29 7.94
C VAL A 766 11.78 6.36 7.77
N GLN A 767 12.97 6.80 8.19
CA GLN A 767 14.17 5.97 8.13
C GLN A 767 14.10 4.76 9.08
N GLU A 768 13.63 4.95 10.31
CA GLU A 768 13.40 3.86 11.26
C GLU A 768 12.38 2.85 10.71
N GLU A 769 11.28 3.32 10.15
CA GLU A 769 10.27 2.46 9.54
C GLU A 769 10.79 1.73 8.29
N MET A 770 11.55 2.41 7.44
CA MET A 770 12.21 1.78 6.29
C MET A 770 13.10 0.61 6.72
N LYS A 771 13.93 0.80 7.75
CA LYS A 771 14.83 -0.24 8.27
C LYS A 771 14.04 -1.38 8.93
N ARG A 772 12.98 -1.06 9.66
CA ARG A 772 12.10 -2.08 10.26
C ARG A 772 11.50 -2.99 9.18
N VAL A 773 10.88 -2.43 8.15
CA VAL A 773 10.26 -3.20 7.06
C VAL A 773 11.31 -3.93 6.22
N PHE A 774 12.45 -3.31 5.96
CA PHE A 774 13.56 -3.94 5.26
C PHE A 774 14.02 -5.22 5.98
N ARG A 775 14.22 -5.15 7.32
CA ARG A 775 14.67 -6.29 8.11
C ARG A 775 13.57 -7.32 8.36
N SER A 776 12.39 -6.87 8.76
CA SER A 776 11.30 -7.78 9.13
C SER A 776 10.69 -8.49 7.93
N GLU A 777 10.72 -7.87 6.74
CA GLU A 777 10.07 -8.40 5.54
C GLU A 777 11.01 -8.55 4.36
N SER A 778 11.60 -7.49 3.80
CA SER A 778 12.32 -7.56 2.52
C SER A 778 13.47 -8.56 2.54
N MET A 779 14.23 -8.66 3.62
CA MET A 779 15.35 -9.60 3.78
C MET A 779 14.95 -10.91 4.46
N ASN A 780 13.70 -11.02 4.92
CA ASN A 780 13.22 -12.19 5.64
C ASN A 780 13.02 -13.39 4.70
N PRO A 781 13.63 -14.56 5.00
CA PRO A 781 13.43 -15.77 4.20
C PRO A 781 11.96 -16.16 4.01
N LYS A 782 11.10 -15.94 5.00
CA LYS A 782 9.65 -16.22 4.91
C LYS A 782 8.98 -15.42 3.79
N PHE A 783 9.35 -14.16 3.63
CA PHE A 783 8.85 -13.30 2.56
C PHE A 783 9.37 -13.75 1.19
N ILE A 784 10.69 -13.90 1.07
CA ILE A 784 11.34 -14.29 -0.18
C ILE A 784 10.84 -15.65 -0.66
N GLU A 785 10.90 -16.67 0.19
CA GLU A 785 10.44 -18.03 -0.13
C GLU A 785 8.93 -18.11 -0.34
N GLY A 786 8.17 -17.30 0.40
CA GLY A 786 6.72 -17.16 0.23
C GLY A 786 6.37 -16.68 -1.17
N LEU A 787 7.03 -15.62 -1.64
CA LEU A 787 6.82 -15.10 -3.01
C LEU A 787 7.36 -16.05 -4.08
N MET A 788 8.47 -16.75 -3.84
CA MET A 788 9.01 -17.72 -4.79
C MET A 788 8.03 -18.86 -5.13
N LYS A 789 7.08 -19.17 -4.25
CA LYS A 789 6.00 -20.15 -4.52
C LYS A 789 5.00 -19.69 -5.58
N HIS A 790 4.99 -18.40 -5.89
CA HIS A 790 4.05 -17.76 -6.81
C HIS A 790 4.68 -17.39 -8.17
N GLY A 791 5.81 -18.01 -8.53
CA GLY A 791 6.41 -17.94 -9.85
C GLY A 791 6.53 -16.52 -10.40
N TYR A 792 5.96 -16.29 -11.58
CA TYR A 792 6.00 -15.00 -12.29
C TYR A 792 5.58 -13.82 -11.40
N LYS A 793 4.41 -13.90 -10.73
CA LYS A 793 3.90 -12.80 -9.92
C LYS A 793 4.76 -12.56 -8.67
N GLY A 794 5.28 -13.60 -8.04
CA GLY A 794 6.21 -13.49 -6.93
C GLY A 794 7.51 -12.77 -7.33
N ALA A 795 8.05 -13.08 -8.51
CA ALA A 795 9.22 -12.40 -9.05
C ALA A 795 8.96 -10.91 -9.35
N THR A 796 7.79 -10.59 -9.89
CA THR A 796 7.33 -9.20 -10.08
C THR A 796 7.34 -8.44 -8.75
N ASP A 797 6.78 -9.02 -7.69
CA ASP A 797 6.66 -8.35 -6.39
C ASP A 797 8.01 -8.16 -5.69
N LEU A 798 8.95 -9.12 -5.85
CA LEU A 798 10.33 -8.94 -5.37
C LEU A 798 11.04 -7.79 -6.10
N ALA A 799 10.90 -7.70 -7.43
CA ALA A 799 11.49 -6.61 -8.20
C ALA A 799 10.88 -5.25 -7.83
N ASN A 800 9.56 -5.20 -7.63
CA ASN A 800 8.86 -3.99 -7.20
C ASN A 800 9.31 -3.56 -5.80
N ARG A 801 9.57 -4.49 -4.88
CA ARG A 801 10.08 -4.18 -3.54
C ARG A 801 11.39 -3.39 -3.59
N LEU A 802 12.33 -3.82 -4.43
CA LEU A 802 13.59 -3.12 -4.66
C LEU A 802 13.35 -1.75 -5.32
N SER A 803 12.51 -1.69 -6.35
CA SER A 803 12.19 -0.44 -7.04
C SER A 803 11.59 0.61 -6.10
N ILE A 804 10.65 0.22 -5.25
CA ILE A 804 10.03 1.11 -4.26
C ILE A 804 11.06 1.59 -3.22
N SER A 805 11.95 0.71 -2.78
CA SER A 805 13.05 1.09 -1.87
C SER A 805 13.98 2.13 -2.49
N PHE A 806 14.33 1.94 -3.78
CA PHE A 806 15.10 2.93 -4.56
C PHE A 806 14.36 4.27 -4.67
N GLN A 807 13.06 4.26 -4.94
CA GLN A 807 12.25 5.49 -5.04
C GLN A 807 12.22 6.26 -3.70
N TRP A 808 12.07 5.57 -2.57
CA TRP A 808 12.16 6.18 -1.25
C TRP A 808 13.52 6.83 -0.99
N ASP A 809 14.59 6.21 -1.45
CA ASP A 809 15.93 6.80 -1.34
C ASP A 809 16.08 8.04 -2.23
N ALA A 810 15.56 7.98 -3.45
CA ALA A 810 15.57 9.11 -4.38
C ALA A 810 14.87 10.36 -3.83
N THR A 811 13.80 10.20 -3.06
CA THR A 811 13.03 11.32 -2.48
C THR A 811 13.55 11.73 -1.10
N SER A 812 13.99 10.79 -0.28
CA SER A 812 14.13 10.99 1.17
C SER A 812 15.50 10.60 1.73
N GLY A 813 16.36 9.93 0.93
CA GLY A 813 17.71 9.55 1.36
C GLY A 813 17.71 8.57 2.54
N VAL A 814 16.83 7.57 2.51
CA VAL A 814 16.58 6.67 3.67
C VAL A 814 17.23 5.29 3.54
N MET A 815 17.94 5.02 2.44
CA MET A 815 18.68 3.77 2.22
C MET A 815 20.17 3.97 2.53
N ASP A 816 20.70 3.08 3.36
CA ASP A 816 22.13 2.98 3.56
C ASP A 816 22.79 2.04 2.54
N ASP A 817 24.07 2.21 2.25
CA ASP A 817 24.81 1.37 1.28
C ASP A 817 24.69 -0.14 1.56
N TRP A 818 24.69 -0.54 2.83
CA TRP A 818 24.56 -1.95 3.21
C TRP A 818 23.20 -2.54 2.84
N MET A 819 22.13 -1.75 2.78
CA MET A 819 20.80 -2.19 2.38
C MET A 819 20.77 -2.52 0.87
N TYR A 820 21.36 -1.66 0.05
CA TYR A 820 21.53 -1.94 -1.38
C TYR A 820 22.41 -3.18 -1.61
N GLU A 821 23.49 -3.32 -0.83
CA GLU A 821 24.36 -4.50 -0.89
C GLU A 821 23.59 -5.80 -0.57
N GLN A 822 22.69 -5.77 0.42
CA GLN A 822 21.85 -6.92 0.75
C GLN A 822 20.85 -7.24 -0.36
N TYR A 823 20.21 -6.23 -0.97
CA TYR A 823 19.39 -6.44 -2.16
C TYR A 823 20.19 -7.06 -3.30
N ALA A 824 21.36 -6.53 -3.60
CA ALA A 824 22.22 -7.09 -4.64
C ALA A 824 22.54 -8.56 -4.36
N LYS A 825 22.97 -8.90 -3.15
CA LYS A 825 23.36 -10.26 -2.75
C LYS A 825 22.20 -11.25 -2.71
N LYS A 826 21.05 -10.86 -2.15
CA LYS A 826 19.91 -11.78 -1.93
C LYS A 826 18.93 -11.83 -3.09
N TYR A 827 18.73 -10.71 -3.82
CA TYR A 827 17.74 -10.64 -4.90
C TYR A 827 18.33 -10.83 -6.28
N ALA A 828 19.45 -10.16 -6.61
CA ALA A 828 19.99 -10.16 -7.96
C ALA A 828 21.11 -11.17 -8.19
N LEU A 829 22.05 -11.30 -7.25
CA LEU A 829 23.30 -12.07 -7.44
C LEU A 829 23.26 -13.46 -6.80
N ASP A 830 22.25 -13.81 -5.97
CA ASP A 830 22.09 -15.16 -5.46
C ASP A 830 21.85 -16.15 -6.60
N PRO A 831 22.67 -17.23 -6.73
CA PRO A 831 22.56 -18.15 -7.87
C PRO A 831 21.21 -18.87 -7.96
N LYS A 832 20.57 -19.19 -6.82
CA LYS A 832 19.25 -19.83 -6.81
C LYS A 832 18.17 -18.85 -7.25
N MET A 833 18.27 -17.62 -6.79
CA MET A 833 17.35 -16.55 -7.19
C MET A 833 17.46 -16.27 -8.68
N GLN A 834 18.68 -16.15 -9.22
CA GLN A 834 18.89 -15.95 -10.65
C GLN A 834 18.29 -17.09 -11.48
N GLN A 835 18.57 -18.35 -11.10
CA GLN A 835 18.05 -19.51 -11.81
C GLN A 835 16.52 -19.55 -11.80
N TRP A 836 15.92 -19.23 -10.65
CA TRP A 836 14.47 -19.19 -10.52
C TRP A 836 13.85 -18.04 -11.31
N MET A 837 14.38 -16.82 -11.20
CA MET A 837 13.85 -15.66 -11.90
C MET A 837 14.00 -15.75 -13.41
N LYS A 838 15.14 -16.26 -13.92
CA LYS A 838 15.32 -16.51 -15.36
C LYS A 838 14.25 -17.44 -15.92
N LYS A 839 13.80 -18.40 -15.12
CA LYS A 839 12.74 -19.34 -15.53
C LYS A 839 11.34 -18.72 -15.47
N VAL A 840 11.02 -17.94 -14.44
CA VAL A 840 9.64 -17.51 -14.19
C VAL A 840 9.34 -16.08 -14.67
N ASN A 841 10.33 -15.17 -14.60
CA ASN A 841 10.19 -13.77 -15.01
C ASN A 841 11.55 -13.12 -15.25
N PRO A 842 12.22 -13.40 -16.39
CA PRO A 842 13.54 -12.86 -16.68
C PRO A 842 13.56 -11.32 -16.76
N TRP A 843 12.48 -10.70 -17.20
CA TRP A 843 12.33 -9.23 -17.23
C TRP A 843 12.42 -8.60 -15.84
N ALA A 844 11.86 -9.26 -14.81
CA ALA A 844 11.97 -8.80 -13.43
C ALA A 844 13.42 -8.85 -12.92
N LEU A 845 14.19 -9.88 -13.26
CA LEU A 845 15.61 -9.96 -12.93
C LEU A 845 16.42 -8.85 -13.61
N GLN A 846 16.15 -8.58 -14.88
CA GLN A 846 16.75 -7.46 -15.62
C GLN A 846 16.46 -6.12 -14.93
N ASN A 847 15.21 -5.88 -14.55
CA ASN A 847 14.81 -4.67 -13.84
C ASN A 847 15.52 -4.51 -12.49
N MET A 848 15.74 -5.59 -11.74
CA MET A 848 16.52 -5.55 -10.48
C MET A 848 17.96 -5.10 -10.72
N ALA A 849 18.64 -5.72 -11.69
CA ALA A 849 20.02 -5.35 -12.04
C ALA A 849 20.10 -3.89 -12.50
N GLU A 850 19.16 -3.46 -13.33
CA GLU A 850 19.07 -2.07 -13.81
C GLU A 850 18.84 -1.07 -12.68
N THR A 851 17.93 -1.35 -11.73
CA THR A 851 17.66 -0.49 -10.58
C THR A 851 18.90 -0.32 -9.69
N LEU A 852 19.62 -1.40 -9.42
CA LEU A 852 20.86 -1.37 -8.62
C LEU A 852 21.97 -0.60 -9.34
N LEU A 853 22.14 -0.78 -10.65
CA LEU A 853 23.09 -0.01 -11.45
C LEU A 853 22.72 1.47 -11.52
N GLU A 854 21.44 1.82 -11.60
CA GLU A 854 20.97 3.20 -11.55
C GLU A 854 21.30 3.86 -10.19
N ALA A 855 21.12 3.14 -9.06
CA ALA A 855 21.49 3.63 -7.75
C ALA A 855 22.98 3.98 -7.64
N ASP A 856 23.86 3.12 -8.16
CA ASP A 856 25.30 3.39 -8.23
C ASP A 856 25.60 4.58 -9.15
N GLN A 857 25.02 4.62 -10.33
CA GLN A 857 25.22 5.70 -11.31
C GLN A 857 24.81 7.07 -10.75
N ARG A 858 23.71 7.12 -9.99
CA ARG A 858 23.20 8.35 -9.34
C ARG A 858 23.93 8.69 -8.04
N LYS A 859 24.90 7.87 -7.63
CA LYS A 859 25.66 8.03 -6.36
C LYS A 859 24.78 7.96 -5.11
N MET A 860 23.67 7.25 -5.20
CA MET A 860 22.82 6.90 -4.07
C MET A 860 23.39 5.69 -3.31
N TRP A 861 24.24 4.93 -3.96
CA TRP A 861 24.96 3.79 -3.46
C TRP A 861 26.36 3.69 -4.09
N ASN A 862 27.33 3.20 -3.33
CA ASN A 862 28.64 2.84 -3.84
C ASN A 862 28.80 1.32 -3.86
N ALA A 863 28.52 0.72 -5.02
CA ALA A 863 28.55 -0.73 -5.20
C ALA A 863 29.97 -1.34 -5.10
N GLY A 864 31.00 -0.54 -5.32
CA GLY A 864 32.36 -1.05 -5.55
C GLY A 864 32.51 -1.70 -6.94
N ASP A 865 33.74 -1.81 -7.43
CA ASP A 865 34.02 -2.21 -8.81
C ASP A 865 33.60 -3.67 -9.10
N GLU A 866 33.82 -4.60 -8.17
CA GLU A 866 33.50 -6.02 -8.32
C GLU A 866 32.00 -6.26 -8.46
N MET A 867 31.20 -5.76 -7.52
CA MET A 867 29.74 -5.93 -7.53
C MET A 867 29.08 -5.23 -8.71
N LYS A 868 29.60 -4.06 -9.09
CA LYS A 868 29.15 -3.34 -10.26
C LYS A 868 29.39 -4.15 -11.55
N GLU A 869 30.57 -4.77 -11.69
CA GLU A 869 30.88 -5.64 -12.83
C GLU A 869 29.97 -6.87 -12.87
N GLU A 870 29.71 -7.51 -11.72
CA GLU A 870 28.78 -8.65 -11.62
C GLU A 870 27.34 -8.25 -12.02
N LEU A 871 26.84 -7.10 -11.58
CA LEU A 871 25.53 -6.60 -11.97
C LEU A 871 25.43 -6.24 -13.46
N GLN A 872 26.50 -5.67 -14.03
CA GLN A 872 26.56 -5.38 -15.47
C GLN A 872 26.56 -6.66 -16.30
N GLN A 873 27.33 -7.66 -15.88
CA GLN A 873 27.35 -8.97 -16.54
C GLN A 873 25.99 -9.67 -16.46
N LEU A 874 25.32 -9.60 -15.29
CA LEU A 874 23.99 -10.14 -15.13
C LEU A 874 22.99 -9.45 -16.07
N TYR A 875 22.99 -8.12 -16.11
CA TYR A 875 22.10 -7.35 -16.98
C TYR A 875 22.27 -7.76 -18.45
N LEU A 876 23.51 -7.77 -18.96
CA LEU A 876 23.82 -8.14 -20.35
C LEU A 876 23.47 -9.60 -20.65
N SER A 877 23.70 -10.52 -19.71
CA SER A 877 23.34 -11.94 -19.88
C SER A 877 21.84 -12.12 -20.05
N VAL A 878 21.04 -11.45 -19.22
CA VAL A 878 19.58 -11.56 -19.31
C VAL A 878 19.05 -10.87 -20.56
N GLU A 879 19.61 -9.72 -20.93
CA GLU A 879 19.25 -9.00 -22.16
C GLU A 879 19.51 -9.88 -23.40
N GLY A 880 20.68 -10.51 -23.49
CA GLY A 880 21.02 -11.43 -24.58
C GLY A 880 20.09 -12.65 -24.64
N GLU A 881 19.72 -13.25 -23.50
CA GLU A 881 18.78 -14.37 -23.47
C GLU A 881 17.37 -13.93 -23.97
N LEU A 882 16.92 -12.73 -23.62
CA LEU A 882 15.63 -12.20 -24.08
C LEU A 882 15.62 -11.84 -25.57
N GLU A 883 16.76 -11.43 -26.13
CA GLU A 883 16.91 -11.17 -27.57
C GLU A 883 16.95 -12.49 -28.37
N ASP A 884 17.68 -13.48 -27.89
CA ASP A 884 17.79 -14.79 -28.54
C ASP A 884 16.44 -15.52 -28.61
N ASP A 885 15.62 -15.46 -27.52
CA ASP A 885 14.27 -16.02 -27.49
C ASP A 885 13.33 -15.29 -28.50
N GLY A 886 13.58 -14.02 -28.77
CA GLY A 886 12.86 -13.24 -29.82
C GLY A 886 13.22 -13.65 -31.23
N ASP A 887 14.48 -14.01 -31.48
CA ASP A 887 14.99 -14.41 -32.82
C ASP A 887 14.60 -15.86 -33.18
N ASP A 888 14.46 -16.76 -32.20
CA ASP A 888 13.98 -18.14 -32.44
C ASP A 888 12.47 -18.19 -32.84
N ASP A 889 11.73 -17.12 -32.60
CA ASP A 889 10.35 -16.94 -33.04
C ASP A 889 10.20 -16.28 -34.43
N GLU A 890 11.34 -15.84 -35.09
CA GLU A 890 11.37 -15.41 -36.48
C GLU A 890 11.52 -16.60 -37.45
#